data_36b19768bce83894da78fcec1f170789
#
_entry.id   36b19768bce83894da78fcec1f170789
#
_cell.length_a   1.000
_cell.length_b   1.000
_cell.length_c   1.000
_cell.angle_alpha   90.00
_cell.angle_beta   90.00
_cell.angle_gamma   90.00
#
_symmetry.space_group_name_H-M   'P 1'
#
loop_
_entity.id
_entity.type
_entity.pdbx_description
1 polymer ?
#
loop_
_entity_poly.entity_id
_entity_poly.type
_entity_poly.pdbx_seq_one_letter_code
_entity_poly.pdbx_strand_id
1 'polypeptide(L)'
;MKKLKLVLVLLGFCLYSLQAQNVKGVVLNELSQPLEAAYVYNLNSEAHAHTSENGVFYISDTKAGDSLKVGLLGYKTAIVTVTSTNDLSIILEEKVFQLDEMVIREELNPVSTITRLDLNVTPVNSSQEVLRKVPGLFIGQHAGGGKAEQIFLRGFDVDHGTDVAIGVDGMPVNMVSHAHGQGYSDLHFVIPETVNKIDFGKGAYYASEGDFNTAGYVNFKTKDYIDESSVSLALGQFNTLRTVGLFDLLGNTKNQNAYMAMEYIATDGPFDSPQNFNRLNLFGKYVMYSPENDKLTLTASHFTSRWDASGQIPQREVDNGNITRFGAIDDTEGGETSRTNLNVTYDKYITDNTTLKANAYYSQYAFELYSNFTFFLEDPVNGDQIKQKEDRQIFGANAALNFTTFLGSIELNLTSGFGLRHDIIDDVELSRTLNRTTILENIQLGDINQTNIDAFVKVDFEFGKFRIVPALRLDYFKFMYNDALQTNYETKSETKTIVSPKLNFYYNAKDNLQLYLKSGLGFHSNDARVVVANNGKDILPRSYGTDLGAIWKPFPKLVVNSALWYLFLEQEFVYVGDAGIVEPSGKTRRYGLDLGLRYQINDWLFLDSDATYTHARSIDEPNGEDYIPLAPDFTFTGGLSIDDLNGFSGGLRFRYLNDRPANEDNSIVAEGYTVTDFNLNYRMKNITLGMMVENLFDVDWNETQFATESRLQNEVDSVEEIHFTPGTPFFIKGIIRYNF
;
A
#
# COMPACT_ATOMS: atom_id res chain seq x y z
N MET A 1 -32.93 12.94 -29.99
CA MET A 1 -33.78 11.74 -29.82
C MET A 1 -33.59 10.68 -30.92
N LYS A 2 -33.43 10.96 -32.22
CA LYS A 2 -33.20 9.92 -33.25
C LYS A 2 -31.82 9.24 -33.14
N LYS A 3 -30.76 9.94 -32.76
CA LYS A 3 -29.41 9.37 -32.58
C LYS A 3 -29.28 8.49 -31.34
N LEU A 4 -30.05 8.78 -30.27
CA LEU A 4 -30.08 7.97 -29.06
C LEU A 4 -30.80 6.64 -29.25
N LYS A 5 -31.84 6.64 -30.11
CA LYS A 5 -32.54 5.40 -30.50
C LYS A 5 -31.69 4.48 -31.38
N LEU A 6 -30.78 5.03 -32.18
CA LEU A 6 -29.87 4.23 -33.01
C LEU A 6 -28.79 3.53 -32.18
N VAL A 7 -28.31 4.19 -31.12
CA VAL A 7 -27.34 3.58 -30.16
C VAL A 7 -28.03 2.49 -29.33
N LEU A 8 -29.26 2.67 -28.91
CA LEU A 8 -30.04 1.65 -28.20
C LEU A 8 -30.42 0.46 -29.11
N VAL A 9 -30.63 0.67 -30.40
CA VAL A 9 -30.90 -0.41 -31.37
C VAL A 9 -29.60 -1.17 -31.72
N LEU A 10 -28.45 -0.50 -31.80
CA LEU A 10 -27.13 -1.16 -31.95
C LEU A 10 -26.76 -1.98 -30.72
N LEU A 11 -27.06 -1.50 -29.49
CA LEU A 11 -26.90 -2.28 -28.26
C LEU A 11 -27.86 -3.49 -28.18
N GLY A 12 -29.05 -3.41 -28.79
CA GLY A 12 -30.04 -4.51 -28.84
C GLY A 12 -29.72 -5.62 -29.87
N PHE A 13 -28.87 -5.36 -30.86
CA PHE A 13 -28.51 -6.36 -31.87
C PHE A 13 -27.31 -7.25 -31.47
N CYS A 14 -26.60 -6.92 -30.37
CA CYS A 14 -25.48 -7.72 -29.86
C CYS A 14 -25.90 -8.93 -28.99
N LEU A 15 -27.19 -9.25 -28.86
CA LEU A 15 -27.66 -10.30 -27.95
C LEU A 15 -27.94 -11.66 -28.63
N TYR A 16 -27.51 -11.89 -29.86
CA TYR A 16 -27.53 -13.24 -30.40
C TYR A 16 -26.22 -13.96 -30.07
N SER A 17 -26.23 -14.62 -28.93
CA SER A 17 -25.16 -15.54 -28.48
C SER A 17 -25.14 -16.78 -29.36
N LEU A 18 -24.08 -16.97 -30.14
CA LEU A 18 -23.63 -18.30 -30.49
C LEU A 18 -23.23 -18.97 -29.16
N GLN A 19 -23.91 -20.04 -28.75
CA GLN A 19 -23.52 -20.81 -27.58
C GLN A 19 -22.19 -21.51 -27.88
N ALA A 20 -21.09 -20.87 -27.54
CA ALA A 20 -19.84 -21.58 -27.34
C ALA A 20 -20.01 -22.56 -26.18
N GLN A 21 -19.54 -23.79 -26.31
CA GLN A 21 -19.52 -24.73 -25.21
C GLN A 21 -18.50 -24.19 -24.17
N ASN A 22 -18.98 -23.83 -23.00
CA ASN A 22 -18.16 -23.36 -21.90
C ASN A 22 -18.06 -24.46 -20.85
N VAL A 23 -16.88 -24.54 -20.22
CA VAL A 23 -16.65 -25.42 -19.07
C VAL A 23 -16.51 -24.56 -17.82
N LYS A 24 -17.26 -24.89 -16.79
CA LYS A 24 -17.13 -24.33 -15.46
C LYS A 24 -16.38 -25.30 -14.56
N GLY A 25 -15.48 -24.78 -13.73
CA GLY A 25 -14.78 -25.56 -12.73
C GLY A 25 -14.28 -24.74 -11.56
N VAL A 26 -13.75 -25.43 -10.56
CA VAL A 26 -13.08 -24.84 -9.41
C VAL A 26 -11.69 -25.45 -9.24
N VAL A 27 -10.71 -24.61 -8.92
CA VAL A 27 -9.35 -25.07 -8.58
C VAL A 27 -9.16 -24.89 -7.09
N LEU A 28 -8.74 -25.95 -6.43
CA LEU A 28 -8.56 -26.04 -4.98
C LEU A 28 -7.13 -26.51 -4.64
N ASN A 29 -6.69 -26.26 -3.42
CA ASN A 29 -5.53 -26.93 -2.86
C ASN A 29 -5.91 -28.29 -2.22
N GLU A 30 -4.93 -29.01 -1.67
CA GLU A 30 -5.12 -30.30 -1.00
C GLU A 30 -6.03 -30.20 0.24
N LEU A 31 -6.14 -29.03 0.85
CA LEU A 31 -7.05 -28.74 1.98
C LEU A 31 -8.46 -28.33 1.53
N SER A 32 -8.78 -28.50 0.22
CA SER A 32 -10.06 -28.09 -0.40
C SER A 32 -10.35 -26.59 -0.34
N GLN A 33 -9.32 -25.76 -0.28
CA GLN A 33 -9.45 -24.32 -0.27
C GLN A 33 -9.28 -23.75 -1.68
N PRO A 34 -10.06 -22.72 -2.06
CA PRO A 34 -10.03 -22.16 -3.39
C PRO A 34 -8.71 -21.45 -3.70
N LEU A 35 -8.22 -21.66 -4.92
CA LEU A 35 -7.00 -21.05 -5.43
C LEU A 35 -7.31 -19.93 -6.42
N GLU A 36 -7.04 -18.70 -6.03
CA GLU A 36 -7.18 -17.49 -6.86
C GLU A 36 -6.08 -17.42 -7.91
N ALA A 37 -6.42 -16.89 -9.09
CA ALA A 37 -5.49 -16.63 -10.19
C ALA A 37 -4.77 -17.88 -10.75
N ALA A 38 -5.31 -19.06 -10.52
CA ALA A 38 -4.82 -20.25 -11.19
C ALA A 38 -5.11 -20.16 -12.70
N TYR A 39 -4.08 -20.38 -13.51
CA TYR A 39 -4.18 -20.35 -14.95
C TYR A 39 -4.73 -21.69 -15.48
N VAL A 40 -5.77 -21.63 -16.28
CA VAL A 40 -6.43 -22.77 -16.92
C VAL A 40 -6.30 -22.62 -18.44
N TYR A 41 -5.61 -23.53 -19.09
CA TYR A 41 -5.33 -23.50 -20.53
C TYR A 41 -5.80 -24.78 -21.20
N ASN A 42 -6.64 -24.66 -22.24
CA ASN A 42 -7.07 -25.77 -23.05
C ASN A 42 -6.01 -26.10 -24.12
N LEU A 43 -5.39 -27.26 -24.02
CA LEU A 43 -4.35 -27.72 -24.96
C LEU A 43 -4.88 -28.04 -26.34
N ASN A 44 -6.21 -28.11 -26.53
CA ASN A 44 -6.84 -28.47 -27.80
C ASN A 44 -7.35 -27.24 -28.58
N SER A 45 -7.93 -26.27 -27.87
CA SER A 45 -8.51 -25.05 -28.49
C SER A 45 -7.67 -23.79 -28.29
N GLU A 46 -6.63 -23.85 -27.47
CA GLU A 46 -5.81 -22.71 -27.06
C GLU A 46 -6.57 -21.66 -26.21
N ALA A 47 -7.83 -21.93 -25.85
CA ALA A 47 -8.59 -21.11 -24.94
C ALA A 47 -7.97 -21.12 -23.55
N HIS A 48 -8.12 -20.01 -22.83
CA HIS A 48 -7.58 -19.90 -21.48
C HIS A 48 -8.53 -19.12 -20.56
N ALA A 49 -8.38 -19.34 -19.28
CA ALA A 49 -9.10 -18.64 -18.22
C ALA A 49 -8.24 -18.56 -16.96
N HIS A 50 -8.65 -17.73 -16.02
CA HIS A 50 -8.06 -17.67 -14.69
C HIS A 50 -9.14 -17.90 -13.64
N THR A 51 -8.73 -18.46 -12.50
CA THR A 51 -9.66 -18.61 -11.39
C THR A 51 -9.85 -17.28 -10.66
N SER A 52 -11.09 -17.03 -10.25
CA SER A 52 -11.45 -15.95 -9.35
C SER A 52 -10.92 -16.18 -7.93
N GLU A 53 -11.16 -15.23 -7.03
CA GLU A 53 -10.85 -15.34 -5.60
C GLU A 53 -11.47 -16.58 -4.93
N ASN A 54 -12.57 -17.10 -5.48
CA ASN A 54 -13.23 -18.32 -4.99
C ASN A 54 -12.78 -19.58 -5.72
N GLY A 55 -11.66 -19.51 -6.46
CA GLY A 55 -11.11 -20.62 -7.22
C GLY A 55 -11.91 -21.01 -8.45
N VAL A 56 -12.99 -20.30 -8.80
CA VAL A 56 -13.88 -20.65 -9.92
C VAL A 56 -13.32 -20.10 -11.24
N PHE A 57 -13.38 -20.91 -12.29
CA PHE A 57 -13.07 -20.50 -13.66
C PHE A 57 -14.19 -20.84 -14.63
N TYR A 58 -14.24 -20.07 -15.72
CA TYR A 58 -15.08 -20.33 -16.90
C TYR A 58 -14.18 -20.28 -18.12
N ILE A 59 -14.09 -21.36 -18.87
CA ILE A 59 -13.26 -21.43 -20.07
C ILE A 59 -14.13 -21.70 -21.28
N SER A 60 -14.03 -20.84 -22.31
CA SER A 60 -14.75 -20.93 -23.57
C SER A 60 -14.12 -21.98 -24.52
N ASP A 61 -14.80 -22.30 -25.62
CA ASP A 61 -14.33 -23.23 -26.65
C ASP A 61 -13.74 -24.53 -26.09
N THR A 62 -14.38 -25.06 -25.07
CA THR A 62 -13.93 -26.24 -24.35
C THR A 62 -15.05 -27.25 -24.22
N LYS A 63 -14.76 -28.50 -24.51
CA LYS A 63 -15.73 -29.61 -24.52
C LYS A 63 -15.21 -30.84 -23.78
N ALA A 64 -16.11 -31.74 -23.46
CA ALA A 64 -15.73 -33.03 -22.88
C ALA A 64 -14.75 -33.77 -23.80
N GLY A 65 -13.67 -34.29 -23.21
CA GLY A 65 -12.54 -34.93 -23.90
C GLY A 65 -11.34 -34.00 -24.11
N ASP A 66 -11.47 -32.68 -24.01
CA ASP A 66 -10.35 -31.76 -24.08
C ASP A 66 -9.43 -31.90 -22.85
N SER A 67 -8.17 -31.53 -23.01
CA SER A 67 -7.18 -31.54 -21.92
C SER A 67 -6.90 -30.12 -21.46
N LEU A 68 -7.12 -29.85 -20.16
CA LEU A 68 -6.81 -28.59 -19.52
C LEU A 68 -5.46 -28.70 -18.77
N LYS A 69 -4.56 -27.79 -19.06
CA LYS A 69 -3.37 -27.55 -18.27
C LYS A 69 -3.70 -26.47 -17.23
N VAL A 70 -3.57 -26.81 -15.94
CA VAL A 70 -3.90 -25.91 -14.84
C VAL A 70 -2.66 -25.71 -13.99
N GLY A 71 -2.30 -24.46 -13.74
CA GLY A 71 -1.12 -24.11 -12.98
C GLY A 71 -1.33 -22.85 -12.13
N LEU A 72 -0.69 -22.84 -11.00
CA LEU A 72 -0.58 -21.68 -10.12
C LEU A 72 0.84 -21.67 -9.55
N LEU A 73 1.41 -20.49 -9.41
CA LEU A 73 2.73 -20.33 -8.83
C LEU A 73 2.72 -20.81 -7.36
N GLY A 74 3.67 -21.68 -7.01
CA GLY A 74 3.69 -22.37 -5.71
C GLY A 74 2.92 -23.70 -5.68
N TYR A 75 2.39 -24.14 -6.84
CA TYR A 75 1.69 -25.43 -6.98
C TYR A 75 2.22 -26.22 -8.17
N LYS A 76 2.07 -27.55 -8.13
CA LYS A 76 2.38 -28.40 -9.27
C LYS A 76 1.35 -28.21 -10.37
N THR A 77 1.82 -28.02 -11.60
CA THR A 77 0.96 -27.97 -12.78
C THR A 77 0.24 -29.31 -12.97
N ALA A 78 -1.08 -29.28 -13.09
CA ALA A 78 -1.91 -30.43 -13.37
C ALA A 78 -2.39 -30.43 -14.83
N ILE A 79 -2.50 -31.62 -15.47
CA ILE A 79 -3.17 -31.81 -16.75
C ILE A 79 -4.40 -32.68 -16.47
N VAL A 80 -5.58 -32.13 -16.73
CA VAL A 80 -6.87 -32.75 -16.42
C VAL A 80 -7.70 -32.85 -17.68
N THR A 81 -8.28 -34.04 -17.95
CA THR A 81 -9.22 -34.23 -19.05
C THR A 81 -10.62 -33.78 -18.61
N VAL A 82 -11.27 -32.95 -19.42
CA VAL A 82 -12.65 -32.50 -19.18
C VAL A 82 -13.61 -33.69 -19.28
N THR A 83 -14.17 -34.08 -18.15
CA THR A 83 -15.14 -35.18 -18.07
C THR A 83 -16.59 -34.68 -18.11
N SER A 84 -16.81 -33.45 -17.70
CA SER A 84 -18.12 -32.77 -17.68
C SER A 84 -17.91 -31.27 -17.99
N THR A 85 -18.90 -30.65 -18.59
CA THR A 85 -18.89 -29.20 -18.85
C THR A 85 -19.26 -28.38 -17.62
N ASN A 86 -19.82 -29.00 -16.59
CA ASN A 86 -20.20 -28.39 -15.32
C ASN A 86 -19.53 -29.16 -14.17
N ASP A 87 -19.19 -28.44 -13.11
CA ASP A 87 -18.69 -28.97 -11.83
C ASP A 87 -17.33 -29.71 -11.91
N LEU A 88 -16.41 -29.24 -12.76
CA LEU A 88 -15.05 -29.75 -12.79
C LEU A 88 -14.29 -29.24 -11.55
N SER A 89 -13.84 -30.16 -10.68
CA SER A 89 -13.01 -29.85 -9.52
C SER A 89 -11.57 -30.29 -9.77
N ILE A 90 -10.61 -29.38 -9.67
CA ILE A 90 -9.21 -29.61 -9.91
C ILE A 90 -8.45 -29.31 -8.63
N ILE A 91 -7.67 -30.26 -8.13
CA ILE A 91 -6.82 -30.10 -6.95
C ILE A 91 -5.39 -29.93 -7.41
N LEU A 92 -4.74 -28.84 -6.96
CA LEU A 92 -3.32 -28.63 -7.15
C LEU A 92 -2.57 -28.96 -5.86
N GLU A 93 -1.48 -29.73 -6.00
CA GLU A 93 -0.56 -30.03 -4.91
C GLU A 93 0.43 -28.88 -4.73
N GLU A 94 0.73 -28.50 -3.49
CA GLU A 94 1.75 -27.51 -3.21
C GLU A 94 3.14 -27.96 -3.66
N LYS A 95 3.92 -27.02 -4.16
CA LYS A 95 5.28 -27.23 -4.63
C LYS A 95 6.14 -26.04 -4.25
N VAL A 96 7.41 -26.28 -4.03
CA VAL A 96 8.41 -25.20 -3.93
C VAL A 96 8.29 -24.28 -5.13
N PHE A 97 8.28 -22.98 -4.86
CA PHE A 97 8.15 -21.92 -5.85
C PHE A 97 9.10 -22.09 -7.04
N GLN A 98 8.60 -22.03 -8.27
CA GLN A 98 9.41 -22.12 -9.50
C GLN A 98 8.98 -21.05 -10.51
N LEU A 99 9.90 -20.13 -10.82
CA LEU A 99 9.69 -19.07 -11.80
C LEU A 99 9.51 -19.56 -13.24
N ASP A 100 9.94 -20.78 -13.56
CA ASP A 100 9.83 -21.35 -14.91
C ASP A 100 8.37 -21.59 -15.34
N GLU A 101 7.48 -21.81 -14.40
CA GLU A 101 6.04 -22.03 -14.65
C GLU A 101 5.22 -20.74 -14.76
N MET A 102 5.82 -19.58 -14.45
CA MET A 102 5.12 -18.30 -14.46
C MET A 102 4.80 -17.84 -15.89
N VAL A 103 3.52 -17.55 -16.15
CA VAL A 103 3.04 -16.93 -17.39
C VAL A 103 3.17 -15.42 -17.29
N ILE A 104 3.71 -14.78 -18.33
CA ILE A 104 3.87 -13.33 -18.37
C ILE A 104 2.57 -12.72 -18.90
N ARG A 105 1.74 -12.26 -17.98
CA ARG A 105 0.59 -11.40 -18.22
C ARG A 105 0.45 -10.43 -17.07
N GLU A 106 0.15 -9.16 -17.35
CA GLU A 106 0.01 -8.14 -16.31
C GLU A 106 -1.14 -8.42 -15.34
N GLU A 107 -2.21 -9.07 -15.80
CA GLU A 107 -3.34 -9.46 -14.94
C GLU A 107 -2.93 -10.30 -13.74
N LEU A 108 -1.87 -11.08 -13.90
CA LEU A 108 -1.31 -11.90 -12.82
C LEU A 108 -0.30 -11.13 -11.97
N ASN A 109 0.01 -9.87 -12.36
CA ASN A 109 1.10 -9.07 -11.83
C ASN A 109 2.26 -9.97 -11.32
N PRO A 110 3.18 -10.42 -12.20
CA PRO A 110 4.22 -11.38 -11.82
C PRO A 110 5.00 -10.93 -10.59
N VAL A 111 5.13 -9.61 -10.41
CA VAL A 111 5.86 -9.01 -9.30
C VAL A 111 5.06 -9.10 -8.01
N SER A 112 3.73 -8.93 -8.01
CA SER A 112 2.90 -9.09 -6.80
C SER A 112 2.86 -10.54 -6.30
N THR A 113 2.94 -11.49 -7.22
CA THR A 113 3.02 -12.93 -6.85
C THR A 113 4.36 -13.27 -6.18
N ILE A 114 5.46 -12.65 -6.65
CA ILE A 114 6.79 -12.80 -6.05
C ILE A 114 6.84 -12.17 -4.65
N THR A 115 6.11 -11.07 -4.44
CA THR A 115 6.00 -10.41 -3.13
C THR A 115 5.43 -11.36 -2.06
N ARG A 116 4.61 -12.33 -2.43
CA ARG A 116 4.13 -13.38 -1.51
C ARG A 116 5.27 -14.26 -1.00
N LEU A 117 6.23 -14.64 -1.86
CA LEU A 117 7.42 -15.35 -1.44
C LEU A 117 8.25 -14.51 -0.47
N ASP A 118 8.45 -13.22 -0.79
CA ASP A 118 9.21 -12.30 0.05
C ASP A 118 8.60 -12.14 1.45
N LEU A 119 7.27 -12.14 1.58
CA LEU A 119 6.60 -12.10 2.88
C LEU A 119 6.88 -13.35 3.74
N ASN A 120 6.98 -14.52 3.10
CA ASN A 120 7.23 -15.78 3.81
C ASN A 120 8.70 -15.94 4.23
N VAL A 121 9.63 -15.50 3.38
CA VAL A 121 11.07 -15.73 3.55
C VAL A 121 11.75 -14.61 4.34
N THR A 122 11.29 -13.38 4.18
CA THR A 122 11.83 -12.20 4.85
C THR A 122 10.76 -11.53 5.70
N PRO A 123 10.55 -11.97 6.95
CA PRO A 123 9.58 -11.35 7.85
C PRO A 123 9.90 -9.88 8.07
N VAL A 124 8.88 -9.09 8.29
CA VAL A 124 8.99 -7.66 8.62
C VAL A 124 8.87 -7.46 10.12
N ASN A 125 9.46 -6.39 10.64
CA ASN A 125 9.46 -6.08 12.07
C ASN A 125 8.22 -5.33 12.52
N SER A 126 7.74 -4.44 11.67
CA SER A 126 6.57 -3.61 11.94
C SER A 126 5.53 -3.75 10.83
N SER A 127 4.33 -3.30 11.12
CA SER A 127 3.23 -3.24 10.15
C SER A 127 3.58 -2.37 8.95
N GLN A 128 4.22 -1.25 9.19
CA GLN A 128 4.59 -0.27 8.15
C GLN A 128 5.64 -0.83 7.19
N GLU A 129 6.58 -1.64 7.70
CA GLU A 129 7.61 -2.26 6.86
C GLU A 129 7.07 -3.20 5.78
N VAL A 130 5.79 -3.60 5.87
CA VAL A 130 5.14 -4.36 4.78
C VAL A 130 5.16 -3.55 3.47
N LEU A 131 5.16 -2.22 3.53
CA LEU A 131 5.32 -1.34 2.37
C LEU A 131 6.66 -1.53 1.65
N ARG A 132 7.75 -1.84 2.37
CA ARG A 132 9.09 -2.13 1.79
C ARG A 132 9.10 -3.34 0.84
N LYS A 133 8.01 -4.13 0.82
CA LYS A 133 7.84 -5.24 -0.14
C LYS A 133 7.39 -4.76 -1.51
N VAL A 134 6.95 -3.51 -1.64
CA VAL A 134 6.59 -2.91 -2.93
C VAL A 134 7.86 -2.44 -3.64
N PRO A 135 8.16 -2.91 -4.86
CA PRO A 135 9.38 -2.57 -5.57
C PRO A 135 9.58 -1.07 -5.77
N GLY A 136 10.71 -0.55 -5.30
CA GLY A 136 11.07 0.87 -5.40
C GLY A 136 10.33 1.81 -4.44
N LEU A 137 9.54 1.27 -3.50
CA LEU A 137 8.97 2.03 -2.41
C LEU A 137 9.90 1.99 -1.20
N PHE A 138 10.21 3.17 -0.66
CA PHE A 138 10.97 3.37 0.57
C PHE A 138 10.08 3.98 1.64
N ILE A 139 10.42 3.75 2.88
CA ILE A 139 9.80 4.38 4.03
C ILE A 139 10.87 4.90 4.96
N GLY A 140 10.60 6.04 5.61
CA GLY A 140 11.39 6.59 6.70
C GLY A 140 10.55 6.68 7.97
N GLN A 141 11.05 6.13 9.07
CA GLN A 141 10.35 6.13 10.34
C GLN A 141 10.64 7.42 11.12
N HIS A 142 9.59 8.12 11.54
CA HIS A 142 9.75 9.22 12.49
C HIS A 142 10.10 8.71 13.89
N ALA A 143 10.81 9.52 14.68
CA ALA A 143 11.08 9.20 16.07
C ALA A 143 9.76 8.98 16.83
N GLY A 144 9.71 7.88 17.59
CA GLY A 144 8.54 7.54 18.40
C GLY A 144 7.72 6.36 17.93
N GLY A 145 8.06 5.71 16.80
CA GLY A 145 7.55 4.39 16.39
C GLY A 145 6.02 4.22 16.24
N GLY A 146 5.22 5.22 16.60
CA GLY A 146 3.75 5.17 16.56
C GLY A 146 3.12 6.12 15.55
N LYS A 147 3.91 6.95 14.85
CA LYS A 147 3.46 7.78 13.73
C LYS A 147 3.40 6.97 12.44
N ALA A 148 2.57 7.41 11.47
CA ALA A 148 2.71 6.95 10.09
C ALA A 148 4.08 7.33 9.54
N GLU A 149 4.59 6.55 8.63
CA GLU A 149 5.93 6.71 8.08
C GLU A 149 5.92 7.62 6.85
N GLN A 150 7.03 8.30 6.61
CA GLN A 150 7.33 8.99 5.36
C GLN A 150 7.46 7.95 4.25
N ILE A 151 6.84 8.19 3.09
CA ILE A 151 6.81 7.25 1.97
C ILE A 151 7.46 7.87 0.75
N PHE A 152 8.39 7.14 0.12
CA PHE A 152 9.05 7.56 -1.11
C PHE A 152 8.71 6.62 -2.24
N LEU A 153 8.21 7.16 -3.36
CA LEU A 153 7.91 6.39 -4.57
C LEU A 153 8.05 7.28 -5.82
N ARG A 154 8.89 6.90 -6.79
CA ARG A 154 9.08 7.62 -8.05
C ARG A 154 9.38 9.13 -7.88
N GLY A 155 10.25 9.49 -6.93
CA GLY A 155 10.60 10.88 -6.64
C GLY A 155 9.49 11.68 -5.96
N PHE A 156 8.47 11.04 -5.45
CA PHE A 156 7.62 11.62 -4.43
C PHE A 156 8.25 11.39 -3.07
N ASP A 157 8.28 12.43 -2.30
CA ASP A 157 8.31 12.39 -0.86
C ASP A 157 6.88 12.70 -0.39
N VAL A 158 6.20 11.69 0.08
CA VAL A 158 4.87 11.86 0.66
C VAL A 158 5.00 11.66 2.16
N ASP A 159 5.09 12.78 2.85
CA ASP A 159 5.03 12.75 4.29
C ASP A 159 3.66 12.22 4.69
N HIS A 160 3.63 10.97 5.10
CA HIS A 160 2.46 10.24 5.56
C HIS A 160 1.43 9.73 4.51
N GLY A 161 1.54 9.99 3.19
CA GLY A 161 0.79 9.21 2.19
C GLY A 161 -0.09 9.95 1.16
N THR A 162 0.12 11.24 0.86
CA THR A 162 -0.76 12.04 -0.02
C THR A 162 -0.89 11.59 -1.47
N ASP A 163 0.06 10.87 -2.05
CA ASP A 163 0.09 10.50 -3.48
C ASP A 163 0.19 9.00 -3.72
N VAL A 164 0.10 8.22 -2.65
CA VAL A 164 0.03 6.76 -2.69
C VAL A 164 -1.25 6.28 -2.01
N ALA A 165 -2.20 5.76 -2.79
CA ALA A 165 -3.43 5.21 -2.24
C ALA A 165 -3.14 3.88 -1.54
N ILE A 166 -3.48 3.75 -0.26
CA ILE A 166 -3.24 2.54 0.52
C ILE A 166 -4.56 1.98 1.03
N GLY A 167 -4.74 0.67 0.86
CA GLY A 167 -5.94 -0.05 1.29
C GLY A 167 -5.65 -1.39 1.97
N VAL A 168 -6.56 -1.84 2.82
CA VAL A 168 -6.54 -3.16 3.47
C VAL A 168 -7.92 -3.80 3.37
N ASP A 169 -8.03 -4.96 2.71
CA ASP A 169 -9.30 -5.69 2.50
C ASP A 169 -10.44 -4.80 1.95
N GLY A 170 -10.11 -3.83 1.08
CA GLY A 170 -11.06 -2.88 0.48
C GLY A 170 -11.44 -1.68 1.37
N MET A 171 -10.83 -1.54 2.55
CA MET A 171 -10.94 -0.35 3.40
C MET A 171 -9.78 0.61 3.10
N PRO A 172 -10.02 1.93 2.99
CA PRO A 172 -8.95 2.91 2.84
C PRO A 172 -8.13 3.05 4.13
N VAL A 173 -6.82 3.21 3.98
CA VAL A 173 -5.90 3.55 5.06
C VAL A 173 -5.72 5.06 5.14
N ASN A 174 -5.49 5.73 4.00
CA ASN A 174 -5.29 7.17 3.93
C ASN A 174 -6.47 7.97 4.50
N MET A 175 -6.15 8.98 5.29
CA MET A 175 -7.10 9.93 5.88
C MET A 175 -6.98 11.26 5.14
N VAL A 176 -8.03 11.67 4.41
CA VAL A 176 -8.00 12.82 3.49
C VAL A 176 -7.62 14.09 4.25
N SER A 177 -8.42 14.52 5.22
CA SER A 177 -8.09 15.60 6.14
C SER A 177 -7.69 14.98 7.46
N HIS A 178 -6.54 15.33 8.01
CA HIS A 178 -6.05 14.75 9.26
C HIS A 178 -5.39 15.83 10.13
N ALA A 179 -5.45 15.69 11.45
CA ALA A 179 -4.90 16.66 12.39
C ALA A 179 -3.39 16.87 12.21
N HIS A 180 -2.63 15.83 11.86
CA HIS A 180 -1.20 15.93 11.63
C HIS A 180 -0.87 16.37 10.21
N GLY A 181 -1.44 15.71 9.20
CA GLY A 181 -1.16 16.03 7.80
C GLY A 181 -2.09 15.29 6.85
N GLN A 182 -2.38 15.90 5.71
CA GLN A 182 -3.25 15.34 4.69
C GLN A 182 -2.76 13.96 4.22
N GLY A 183 -3.69 13.04 3.97
CA GLY A 183 -3.40 11.72 3.42
C GLY A 183 -2.81 10.73 4.41
N TYR A 184 -2.73 11.07 5.69
CA TYR A 184 -2.11 10.27 6.74
C TYR A 184 -2.48 8.79 6.67
N SER A 185 -1.48 7.91 6.52
CA SER A 185 -1.68 6.49 6.24
C SER A 185 -1.06 5.59 7.32
N ASP A 186 -1.78 5.45 8.43
CA ASP A 186 -1.39 4.61 9.55
C ASP A 186 -1.75 3.13 9.31
N LEU A 187 -0.73 2.28 9.13
CA LEU A 187 -0.83 0.83 8.97
C LEU A 187 -0.64 0.04 10.28
N HIS A 188 -0.51 0.69 11.43
CA HIS A 188 -0.23 0.02 12.70
C HIS A 188 -1.29 -1.01 13.13
N PHE A 189 -2.51 -0.94 12.58
CA PHE A 189 -3.56 -1.93 12.82
C PHE A 189 -3.39 -3.26 12.06
N VAL A 190 -2.41 -3.36 11.16
CA VAL A 190 -2.14 -4.56 10.38
C VAL A 190 -1.15 -5.46 11.14
N ILE A 191 -1.49 -6.72 11.33
CA ILE A 191 -0.55 -7.74 11.81
C ILE A 191 0.12 -8.36 10.56
N PRO A 192 1.42 -8.20 10.33
CA PRO A 192 2.09 -8.62 9.09
C PRO A 192 1.86 -10.10 8.73
N GLU A 193 1.82 -10.98 9.72
CA GLU A 193 1.60 -12.41 9.53
C GLU A 193 0.21 -12.77 8.99
N THR A 194 -0.75 -11.83 9.07
CA THR A 194 -2.09 -12.00 8.47
C THR A 194 -2.13 -11.63 6.99
N VAL A 195 -1.14 -10.91 6.46
CA VAL A 195 -1.10 -10.51 5.06
C VAL A 195 -0.84 -11.71 4.16
N ASN A 196 -1.68 -11.91 3.15
CA ASN A 196 -1.57 -12.95 2.15
C ASN A 196 -0.98 -12.43 0.84
N LYS A 197 -1.45 -11.24 0.40
CA LYS A 197 -1.11 -10.68 -0.90
C LYS A 197 -0.98 -9.16 -0.79
N ILE A 198 -0.04 -8.62 -1.54
CA ILE A 198 0.10 -7.19 -1.78
C ILE A 198 -0.18 -6.95 -3.25
N ASP A 199 -1.27 -6.24 -3.55
CA ASP A 199 -1.59 -5.76 -4.88
C ASP A 199 -1.17 -4.30 -4.98
N PHE A 200 -0.37 -3.97 -5.98
CA PHE A 200 0.15 -2.63 -6.16
C PHE A 200 0.27 -2.25 -7.63
N GLY A 201 0.19 -0.97 -7.88
CA GLY A 201 0.44 -0.41 -9.21
C GLY A 201 1.10 0.96 -9.09
N LYS A 202 1.99 1.28 -10.02
CA LYS A 202 2.65 2.58 -10.11
C LYS A 202 1.92 3.44 -11.14
N GLY A 203 1.71 4.73 -10.81
CA GLY A 203 1.02 5.70 -11.64
C GLY A 203 -0.51 5.57 -11.65
N ALA A 204 -1.18 6.55 -12.24
CA ALA A 204 -2.62 6.76 -12.18
C ALA A 204 -3.40 6.03 -13.29
N TYR A 205 -3.12 4.76 -13.57
CA TYR A 205 -3.61 4.03 -14.76
C TYR A 205 -4.79 3.09 -14.48
N TYR A 206 -5.24 3.00 -13.22
CA TYR A 206 -6.21 2.03 -12.74
C TYR A 206 -7.54 2.71 -12.41
N ALA A 207 -8.65 2.25 -12.99
CA ALA A 207 -9.94 2.91 -12.83
C ALA A 207 -10.59 2.64 -11.46
N SER A 208 -10.24 1.53 -10.80
CA SER A 208 -10.68 1.22 -9.44
C SER A 208 -10.11 2.18 -8.41
N GLU A 209 -8.93 2.73 -8.69
CA GLU A 209 -8.21 3.63 -7.79
C GLU A 209 -8.55 5.08 -8.11
N GLY A 210 -8.87 5.87 -7.07
CA GLY A 210 -9.30 7.27 -7.18
C GLY A 210 -8.34 8.22 -6.51
N ASP A 211 -8.77 8.75 -5.36
CA ASP A 211 -8.01 9.71 -4.58
C ASP A 211 -6.64 9.18 -4.14
N PHE A 212 -5.64 10.04 -4.09
CA PHE A 212 -4.24 9.73 -3.76
C PHE A 212 -3.53 8.74 -4.70
N ASN A 213 -4.14 8.29 -5.78
CA ASN A 213 -3.50 7.42 -6.76
C ASN A 213 -2.77 8.22 -7.84
N THR A 214 -1.75 9.00 -7.47
CA THR A 214 -0.89 9.79 -8.36
C THR A 214 0.42 9.07 -8.63
N ALA A 215 1.20 8.76 -7.61
CA ALA A 215 2.41 7.94 -7.71
C ALA A 215 2.09 6.44 -7.86
N GLY A 216 0.99 6.00 -7.24
CA GLY A 216 0.54 4.62 -7.31
C GLY A 216 -0.41 4.22 -6.18
N TYR A 217 -0.66 2.92 -6.09
CA TYR A 217 -1.48 2.36 -5.00
C TYR A 217 -0.85 1.08 -4.43
N VAL A 218 -1.22 0.76 -3.18
CA VAL A 218 -0.86 -0.47 -2.49
C VAL A 218 -2.07 -1.01 -1.73
N ASN A 219 -2.58 -2.17 -2.12
CA ASN A 219 -3.70 -2.83 -1.47
C ASN A 219 -3.25 -4.14 -0.82
N PHE A 220 -3.40 -4.23 0.49
CA PHE A 220 -3.12 -5.44 1.27
C PHE A 220 -4.38 -6.29 1.38
N LYS A 221 -4.21 -7.57 1.13
CA LYS A 221 -5.27 -8.57 1.34
C LYS A 221 -4.82 -9.51 2.44
N THR A 222 -5.65 -9.65 3.49
CA THR A 222 -5.37 -10.58 4.58
C THR A 222 -5.78 -12.01 4.22
N LYS A 223 -5.18 -12.99 4.87
CA LYS A 223 -5.45 -14.42 4.68
C LYS A 223 -6.92 -14.75 4.91
N ASP A 224 -7.48 -15.62 4.10
CA ASP A 224 -8.84 -16.13 4.29
C ASP A 224 -8.88 -17.30 5.29
N TYR A 225 -7.75 -17.93 5.51
CA TYR A 225 -7.52 -19.01 6.46
C TYR A 225 -6.05 -19.02 6.92
N ILE A 226 -5.77 -19.74 7.97
CA ILE A 226 -4.41 -20.09 8.40
C ILE A 226 -4.26 -21.62 8.41
N ASP A 227 -3.10 -22.11 7.98
CA ASP A 227 -2.86 -23.57 7.84
C ASP A 227 -2.73 -24.25 9.20
N GLU A 228 -2.06 -23.58 10.15
CA GLU A 228 -1.79 -24.06 11.50
C GLU A 228 -1.88 -22.92 12.50
N SER A 229 -2.40 -23.20 13.69
CA SER A 229 -2.30 -22.26 14.80
C SER A 229 -0.84 -22.09 15.22
N SER A 230 -0.47 -20.89 15.65
CA SER A 230 0.91 -20.64 16.08
C SER A 230 1.00 -19.55 17.14
N VAL A 231 2.04 -19.65 17.96
CA VAL A 231 2.45 -18.60 18.88
C VAL A 231 3.94 -18.33 18.66
N SER A 232 4.31 -17.07 18.51
CA SER A 232 5.69 -16.62 18.38
C SER A 232 6.05 -15.61 19.46
N LEU A 233 7.30 -15.69 19.92
CA LEU A 233 7.93 -14.74 20.83
C LEU A 233 9.22 -14.27 20.21
N ALA A 234 9.42 -12.97 20.14
CA ALA A 234 10.67 -12.33 19.73
C ALA A 234 11.21 -11.46 20.86
N LEU A 235 12.50 -11.56 21.14
CA LEU A 235 13.24 -10.77 22.11
C LEU A 235 14.45 -10.14 21.44
N GLY A 236 14.64 -8.85 21.64
CA GLY A 236 15.71 -8.09 20.98
C GLY A 236 16.39 -7.07 21.90
N GLN A 237 17.35 -6.34 21.34
CA GLN A 237 17.98 -5.18 22.00
C GLN A 237 16.92 -4.12 22.33
N PHE A 238 17.29 -3.11 23.08
CA PHE A 238 16.43 -1.97 23.48
C PHE A 238 15.12 -2.39 24.12
N ASN A 239 15.16 -3.41 24.99
CA ASN A 239 14.01 -3.98 25.67
C ASN A 239 12.87 -4.42 24.73
N THR A 240 13.22 -4.78 23.47
CA THR A 240 12.23 -5.18 22.49
C THR A 240 11.64 -6.55 22.78
N LEU A 241 10.31 -6.56 22.93
CA LEU A 241 9.47 -7.75 23.06
C LEU A 241 8.39 -7.69 21.98
N ARG A 242 8.23 -8.77 21.19
CA ARG A 242 7.08 -8.93 20.30
C ARG A 242 6.49 -10.32 20.45
N THR A 243 5.18 -10.40 20.67
CA THR A 243 4.44 -11.66 20.73
C THR A 243 3.35 -11.65 19.67
N VAL A 244 3.23 -12.72 18.89
CA VAL A 244 2.16 -12.90 17.91
C VAL A 244 1.51 -14.25 18.11
N GLY A 245 0.17 -14.27 18.18
CA GLY A 245 -0.64 -15.48 18.19
C GLY A 245 -1.55 -15.53 16.96
N LEU A 246 -1.59 -16.66 16.28
CA LEU A 246 -2.53 -16.97 15.20
C LEU A 246 -3.29 -18.24 15.59
N PHE A 247 -4.62 -18.18 15.63
CA PHE A 247 -5.45 -19.28 16.12
C PHE A 247 -6.53 -19.61 15.10
N ASP A 248 -6.46 -20.82 14.53
CA ASP A 248 -7.56 -21.38 13.75
C ASP A 248 -8.71 -21.77 14.72
N LEU A 249 -9.90 -21.26 14.45
CA LEU A 249 -11.07 -21.43 15.33
C LEU A 249 -12.00 -22.55 14.88
N LEU A 250 -11.92 -22.98 13.62
CA LEU A 250 -12.86 -23.94 13.04
C LEU A 250 -12.22 -25.24 12.56
N GLY A 251 -10.89 -25.29 12.48
CA GLY A 251 -10.17 -26.42 11.90
C GLY A 251 -10.60 -26.68 10.45
N ASN A 252 -10.52 -27.92 10.01
CA ASN A 252 -10.87 -28.34 8.64
C ASN A 252 -12.39 -28.41 8.41
N THR A 253 -13.14 -27.38 8.79
CA THR A 253 -14.59 -27.33 8.51
C THR A 253 -14.80 -26.97 7.03
N LYS A 254 -15.56 -27.80 6.31
CA LYS A 254 -15.86 -27.55 4.89
C LYS A 254 -16.64 -26.25 4.73
N ASN A 255 -16.24 -25.45 3.73
CA ASN A 255 -16.90 -24.22 3.30
C ASN A 255 -16.91 -23.08 4.33
N GLN A 256 -16.13 -23.17 5.41
CA GLN A 256 -16.02 -22.14 6.42
C GLN A 256 -14.60 -22.09 6.99
N ASN A 257 -14.09 -20.90 7.17
CA ASN A 257 -12.84 -20.67 7.85
C ASN A 257 -13.04 -19.53 8.88
N ALA A 258 -12.41 -19.64 10.02
CA ALA A 258 -12.35 -18.55 10.97
C ALA A 258 -11.02 -18.57 11.70
N TYR A 259 -10.39 -17.43 11.85
CA TYR A 259 -9.20 -17.33 12.67
C TYR A 259 -9.18 -16.02 13.44
N MET A 260 -8.39 -16.01 14.50
CA MET A 260 -8.04 -14.83 15.28
C MET A 260 -6.54 -14.63 15.26
N ALA A 261 -6.11 -13.39 15.17
CA ALA A 261 -4.73 -12.99 15.32
C ALA A 261 -4.61 -11.94 16.43
N MET A 262 -3.52 -12.00 17.19
CA MET A 262 -3.18 -10.99 18.18
C MET A 262 -1.69 -10.70 18.15
N GLU A 263 -1.34 -9.43 18.34
CA GLU A 263 0.03 -8.98 18.45
C GLU A 263 0.17 -8.05 19.63
N TYR A 264 1.24 -8.22 20.39
CA TYR A 264 1.72 -7.24 21.33
C TYR A 264 3.19 -6.95 21.08
N ILE A 265 3.55 -5.68 20.99
CA ILE A 265 4.95 -5.22 20.89
C ILE A 265 5.22 -4.17 21.94
N ALA A 266 6.41 -4.21 22.54
CA ALA A 266 6.96 -3.17 23.38
C ALA A 266 8.44 -2.99 23.05
N THR A 267 8.93 -1.73 23.06
CA THR A 267 10.36 -1.41 22.87
C THR A 267 10.67 -0.01 23.38
N ASP A 268 11.89 0.18 23.88
CA ASP A 268 12.40 1.49 24.26
C ASP A 268 13.09 2.22 23.08
N GLY A 269 13.40 1.50 21.99
CA GLY A 269 14.20 2.04 20.87
C GLY A 269 15.65 2.35 21.28
N PRO A 270 16.49 2.78 20.35
CA PRO A 270 17.91 3.07 20.60
C PRO A 270 18.15 4.45 21.24
N PHE A 271 17.11 5.19 21.61
CA PHE A 271 17.18 6.59 22.05
C PHE A 271 17.57 6.72 23.50
N ASP A 272 18.27 7.82 23.82
CA ASP A 272 18.65 8.16 25.21
C ASP A 272 17.43 8.41 26.09
N SER A 273 16.39 9.04 25.52
CA SER A 273 15.05 9.11 26.11
C SER A 273 14.22 7.95 25.61
N PRO A 274 13.91 6.92 26.44
CA PRO A 274 13.22 5.72 26.00
C PRO A 274 11.86 6.03 25.35
N GLN A 275 11.57 5.40 24.22
CA GLN A 275 10.30 5.59 23.53
C GLN A 275 9.11 4.99 24.26
N ASN A 276 9.32 4.06 25.20
CA ASN A 276 8.25 3.38 25.92
C ASN A 276 7.13 2.90 25.00
N PHE A 277 7.48 2.63 23.73
CA PHE A 277 6.51 2.24 22.72
C PHE A 277 5.84 0.94 23.08
N ASN A 278 4.52 0.93 23.02
CA ASN A 278 3.75 -0.30 23.12
C ASN A 278 2.54 -0.26 22.19
N ARG A 279 2.20 -1.42 21.62
CA ARG A 279 1.06 -1.60 20.73
C ARG A 279 0.41 -2.95 20.97
N LEU A 280 -0.91 -2.94 21.05
CA LEU A 280 -1.75 -4.14 21.04
C LEU A 280 -2.59 -4.16 19.77
N ASN A 281 -2.54 -5.25 19.02
CA ASN A 281 -3.37 -5.53 17.86
C ASN A 281 -4.23 -6.76 18.10
N LEU A 282 -5.52 -6.67 17.79
CA LEU A 282 -6.47 -7.77 17.75
C LEU A 282 -7.13 -7.81 16.35
N PHE A 283 -7.23 -8.99 15.77
CA PHE A 283 -7.82 -9.21 14.48
C PHE A 283 -8.62 -10.51 14.47
N GLY A 284 -9.79 -10.50 13.82
CA GLY A 284 -10.61 -11.68 13.60
C GLY A 284 -11.19 -11.69 12.21
N LYS A 285 -11.18 -12.83 11.55
CA LYS A 285 -11.76 -13.03 10.22
C LYS A 285 -12.58 -14.32 10.16
N TYR A 286 -13.76 -14.23 9.57
CA TYR A 286 -14.63 -15.36 9.27
C TYR A 286 -14.98 -15.35 7.79
N VAL A 287 -14.83 -16.48 7.14
CA VAL A 287 -15.11 -16.68 5.71
C VAL A 287 -16.06 -17.85 5.54
N MET A 288 -17.12 -17.67 4.76
CA MET A 288 -18.10 -18.70 4.43
C MET A 288 -18.32 -18.77 2.93
N TYR A 289 -18.36 -19.99 2.39
CA TYR A 289 -18.70 -20.27 1.00
C TYR A 289 -20.08 -20.95 0.91
N SER A 290 -20.94 -20.44 0.03
CA SER A 290 -22.22 -21.09 -0.29
C SER A 290 -22.00 -22.31 -1.19
N PRO A 291 -23.02 -23.19 -1.36
CA PRO A 291 -22.96 -24.28 -2.34
C PRO A 291 -22.75 -23.79 -3.79
N GLU A 292 -23.15 -22.56 -4.09
CA GLU A 292 -22.97 -21.89 -5.39
C GLU A 292 -21.60 -21.19 -5.50
N ASN A 293 -20.71 -21.34 -4.51
CA ASN A 293 -19.41 -20.70 -4.38
C ASN A 293 -19.47 -19.18 -4.17
N ASP A 294 -20.60 -18.62 -3.76
CA ASP A 294 -20.61 -17.25 -3.24
C ASP A 294 -19.78 -17.18 -1.94
N LYS A 295 -19.09 -16.07 -1.72
CA LYS A 295 -18.21 -15.90 -0.55
C LYS A 295 -18.68 -14.74 0.30
N LEU A 296 -18.91 -14.98 1.59
CA LEU A 296 -19.12 -13.95 2.60
C LEU A 296 -17.90 -13.87 3.51
N THR A 297 -17.34 -12.70 3.68
CA THR A 297 -16.22 -12.44 4.58
C THR A 297 -16.61 -11.38 5.63
N LEU A 298 -16.39 -11.69 6.89
CA LEU A 298 -16.55 -10.77 8.01
C LEU A 298 -15.17 -10.55 8.63
N THR A 299 -14.76 -9.29 8.79
CA THR A 299 -13.49 -8.93 9.41
C THR A 299 -13.72 -7.89 10.50
N ALA A 300 -13.07 -8.07 11.64
CA ALA A 300 -13.03 -7.11 12.72
C ALA A 300 -11.60 -6.95 13.23
N SER A 301 -11.17 -5.73 13.50
CA SER A 301 -9.86 -5.48 14.10
C SER A 301 -9.91 -4.30 15.06
N HIS A 302 -9.02 -4.32 16.03
CA HIS A 302 -8.79 -3.22 16.97
C HIS A 302 -7.31 -3.12 17.28
N PHE A 303 -6.75 -1.90 17.23
CA PHE A 303 -5.43 -1.64 17.75
C PHE A 303 -5.41 -0.40 18.64
N THR A 304 -4.44 -0.37 19.53
CA THR A 304 -4.06 0.80 20.30
C THR A 304 -2.56 0.83 20.46
N SER A 305 -1.96 2.02 20.36
CA SER A 305 -0.55 2.24 20.61
C SER A 305 -0.30 3.53 21.38
N ARG A 306 0.81 3.55 22.11
CA ARG A 306 1.30 4.71 22.84
C ARG A 306 2.81 4.74 22.79
N TRP A 307 3.39 5.96 22.71
CA TRP A 307 4.84 6.15 22.66
C TRP A 307 5.26 7.51 23.22
N ASP A 308 6.52 7.58 23.62
CA ASP A 308 7.26 8.81 23.77
C ASP A 308 8.21 8.98 22.59
N ALA A 309 8.67 10.20 22.30
CA ALA A 309 9.53 10.49 21.16
C ALA A 309 10.64 11.46 21.55
N SER A 310 11.76 11.35 20.84
CA SER A 310 12.85 12.33 20.89
C SER A 310 12.67 13.47 19.88
N GLY A 311 11.66 13.36 19.01
CA GLY A 311 11.47 14.28 17.90
C GLY A 311 12.58 14.20 16.85
N GLN A 312 12.62 15.19 15.98
CA GLN A 312 13.72 15.42 15.04
C GLN A 312 14.76 16.33 15.72
N ILE A 313 16.03 15.96 15.65
CA ILE A 313 17.11 16.70 16.31
C ILE A 313 17.95 17.50 15.31
N PRO A 314 18.34 18.75 15.66
CA PRO A 314 19.18 19.58 14.80
C PRO A 314 20.61 19.04 14.73
N GLN A 315 21.17 19.01 13.52
CA GLN A 315 22.51 18.47 13.28
C GLN A 315 23.59 19.22 14.11
N ARG A 316 23.47 20.56 14.28
CA ARG A 316 24.41 21.36 15.04
C ARG A 316 24.58 20.92 16.48
N GLU A 317 23.55 20.42 17.11
CA GLU A 317 23.61 20.02 18.52
C GLU A 317 24.39 18.71 18.71
N VAL A 318 24.31 17.82 17.72
CA VAL A 318 25.10 16.60 17.66
C VAL A 318 26.59 16.94 17.36
N ASP A 319 26.82 17.79 16.36
CA ASP A 319 28.17 18.19 15.93
C ASP A 319 28.92 18.94 17.04
N ASN A 320 28.24 19.76 17.83
CA ASN A 320 28.78 20.46 18.99
C ASN A 320 28.95 19.55 20.21
N GLY A 321 28.43 18.33 20.17
CA GLY A 321 28.49 17.37 21.28
C GLY A 321 27.56 17.75 22.47
N ASN A 322 26.56 18.58 22.25
CA ASN A 322 25.60 18.98 23.26
C ASN A 322 24.62 17.85 23.57
N ILE A 323 24.25 17.07 22.56
CA ILE A 323 23.45 15.83 22.65
C ILE A 323 24.13 14.71 21.88
N THR A 324 23.77 13.46 22.18
CA THR A 324 24.18 12.33 21.36
C THR A 324 23.33 12.29 20.08
N ARG A 325 23.72 11.50 19.08
CA ARG A 325 22.92 11.22 17.88
C ARG A 325 21.53 10.65 18.21
N PHE A 326 21.36 10.01 19.35
CA PHE A 326 20.12 9.43 19.85
C PHE A 326 19.49 10.25 20.99
N GLY A 327 19.95 11.48 21.19
CA GLY A 327 19.43 12.40 22.18
C GLY A 327 18.09 13.04 21.77
N ALA A 328 17.60 13.93 22.62
CA ALA A 328 16.41 14.73 22.39
C ALA A 328 16.67 16.20 22.79
N ILE A 329 16.00 17.14 22.11
CA ILE A 329 15.89 18.53 22.57
C ILE A 329 14.68 18.68 23.48
N ASP A 330 13.54 18.14 23.07
CA ASP A 330 12.31 18.06 23.87
C ASP A 330 11.96 16.59 24.10
N ASP A 331 12.15 16.09 25.31
CA ASP A 331 11.85 14.71 25.70
C ASP A 331 10.38 14.51 26.12
N THR A 332 9.56 15.55 25.95
CA THR A 332 8.12 15.51 26.22
C THR A 332 7.28 15.28 24.97
N GLU A 333 7.90 14.98 23.81
CA GLU A 333 7.20 14.58 22.59
C GLU A 333 6.65 13.15 22.67
N GLY A 334 5.63 12.84 21.88
CA GLY A 334 5.03 11.51 21.78
C GLY A 334 3.54 11.54 21.53
N GLY A 335 2.87 10.41 21.64
CA GLY A 335 1.45 10.36 21.33
C GLY A 335 0.80 9.02 21.60
N GLU A 336 -0.46 8.95 21.18
CA GLU A 336 -1.27 7.75 21.22
C GLU A 336 -2.22 7.66 20.02
N THR A 337 -2.45 6.45 19.53
CA THR A 337 -3.40 6.18 18.46
C THR A 337 -4.22 4.93 18.74
N SER A 338 -5.44 4.91 18.22
CA SER A 338 -6.25 3.70 18.19
C SER A 338 -7.13 3.64 16.96
N ARG A 339 -7.41 2.43 16.46
CA ARG A 339 -8.32 2.20 15.35
C ARG A 339 -9.11 0.92 15.55
N THR A 340 -10.43 1.01 15.33
CA THR A 340 -11.34 -0.14 15.30
C THR A 340 -11.94 -0.23 13.92
N ASN A 341 -11.91 -1.41 13.30
CA ASN A 341 -12.47 -1.63 11.98
C ASN A 341 -13.49 -2.78 12.00
N LEU A 342 -14.56 -2.61 11.25
CA LEU A 342 -15.51 -3.66 10.90
C LEU A 342 -15.67 -3.66 9.37
N ASN A 343 -15.57 -4.81 8.73
CA ASN A 343 -15.70 -4.93 7.29
C ASN A 343 -16.48 -6.20 6.92
N VAL A 344 -17.42 -6.06 5.99
CA VAL A 344 -18.20 -7.15 5.41
C VAL A 344 -17.96 -7.13 3.91
N THR A 345 -17.50 -8.24 3.35
CA THR A 345 -17.32 -8.41 1.90
C THR A 345 -18.19 -9.56 1.41
N TYR A 346 -18.86 -9.38 0.28
CA TYR A 346 -19.69 -10.39 -0.38
C TYR A 346 -19.34 -10.48 -1.86
N ASP A 347 -18.88 -11.66 -2.28
CA ASP A 347 -18.58 -12.01 -3.67
C ASP A 347 -19.62 -12.99 -4.16
N LYS A 348 -20.37 -12.61 -5.21
CA LYS A 348 -21.49 -13.37 -5.74
C LYS A 348 -21.35 -13.69 -7.21
N TYR A 349 -21.62 -14.95 -7.58
CA TYR A 349 -21.81 -15.37 -8.96
C TYR A 349 -23.28 -15.20 -9.35
N ILE A 350 -23.60 -14.10 -10.09
CA ILE A 350 -24.96 -13.84 -10.56
C ILE A 350 -25.30 -14.79 -11.71
N THR A 351 -24.36 -14.97 -12.63
CA THR A 351 -24.40 -15.94 -13.73
C THR A 351 -22.98 -16.45 -13.99
N ASP A 352 -22.82 -17.40 -14.90
CA ASP A 352 -21.51 -17.97 -15.28
C ASP A 352 -20.51 -16.92 -15.79
N ASN A 353 -21.00 -15.80 -16.30
CA ASN A 353 -20.17 -14.72 -16.86
C ASN A 353 -20.35 -13.38 -16.12
N THR A 354 -21.05 -13.36 -15.00
CA THR A 354 -21.34 -12.14 -14.25
C THR A 354 -21.06 -12.34 -12.77
N THR A 355 -20.13 -11.57 -12.23
CA THR A 355 -19.80 -11.59 -10.80
C THR A 355 -20.00 -10.22 -10.19
N LEU A 356 -20.48 -10.17 -8.96
CA LEU A 356 -20.59 -8.97 -8.13
C LEU A 356 -19.67 -9.14 -6.93
N LYS A 357 -18.82 -8.15 -6.71
CA LYS A 357 -18.06 -8.00 -5.47
C LYS A 357 -18.51 -6.72 -4.78
N ALA A 358 -18.86 -6.81 -3.52
CA ALA A 358 -19.30 -5.68 -2.71
C ALA A 358 -18.68 -5.75 -1.32
N ASN A 359 -18.30 -4.60 -0.78
CA ASN A 359 -17.93 -4.48 0.62
C ASN A 359 -18.58 -3.26 1.27
N ALA A 360 -18.79 -3.35 2.58
CA ALA A 360 -19.19 -2.24 3.42
C ALA A 360 -18.34 -2.25 4.69
N TYR A 361 -17.86 -1.07 5.09
CA TYR A 361 -16.95 -0.95 6.22
C TYR A 361 -17.31 0.23 7.12
N TYR A 362 -16.90 0.07 8.37
CA TYR A 362 -16.88 1.11 9.38
C TYR A 362 -15.52 1.12 10.05
N SER A 363 -14.95 2.32 10.25
CA SER A 363 -13.72 2.51 11.03
C SER A 363 -13.92 3.64 12.02
N GLN A 364 -13.44 3.45 13.23
CA GLN A 364 -13.28 4.50 14.25
C GLN A 364 -11.78 4.67 14.50
N TYR A 365 -11.31 5.89 14.52
CA TYR A 365 -9.90 6.23 14.71
C TYR A 365 -9.78 7.41 15.68
N ALA A 366 -8.83 7.32 16.59
CA ALA A 366 -8.46 8.41 17.49
C ALA A 366 -6.95 8.62 17.44
N PHE A 367 -6.54 9.87 17.46
CA PHE A 367 -5.15 10.29 17.34
C PHE A 367 -4.87 11.45 18.28
N GLU A 368 -3.76 11.39 19.00
CA GLU A 368 -3.19 12.51 19.76
C GLU A 368 -1.68 12.47 19.64
N LEU A 369 -1.06 13.60 19.27
CA LEU A 369 0.36 13.74 19.06
C LEU A 369 0.85 15.07 19.64
N TYR A 370 2.01 15.01 20.26
CA TYR A 370 2.78 16.16 20.71
C TYR A 370 4.12 16.16 19.98
N SER A 371 4.46 17.28 19.31
CA SER A 371 5.69 17.47 18.54
C SER A 371 6.27 18.85 18.77
N ASN A 372 7.58 19.00 18.59
CA ASN A 372 8.28 20.27 18.70
C ASN A 372 9.38 20.35 17.63
N PHE A 373 9.12 21.07 16.55
CA PHE A 373 10.03 21.12 15.40
C PHE A 373 10.98 22.31 15.43
N THR A 374 10.51 23.48 15.94
CA THR A 374 11.20 24.77 15.91
C THR A 374 11.77 25.19 17.26
N PHE A 375 11.45 24.44 18.31
CA PHE A 375 11.85 24.55 19.73
C PHE A 375 11.45 25.86 20.41
N PHE A 376 12.16 26.97 20.20
CA PHE A 376 11.89 28.28 20.79
C PHE A 376 11.92 29.40 19.73
N LEU A 377 11.67 29.09 18.46
CA LEU A 377 11.68 30.05 17.36
C LEU A 377 10.54 31.06 17.50
N GLU A 378 9.31 30.57 17.69
CA GLU A 378 8.07 31.35 17.76
C GLU A 378 7.80 31.87 19.18
N ASP A 379 7.90 31.00 20.20
CA ASP A 379 7.73 31.34 21.60
C ASP A 379 9.04 31.18 22.39
N PRO A 380 9.82 32.28 22.53
CA PRO A 380 11.10 32.24 23.25
C PRO A 380 11.02 31.87 24.73
N VAL A 381 9.81 31.84 25.31
CA VAL A 381 9.60 31.63 26.74
C VAL A 381 9.09 30.23 27.06
N ASN A 382 8.03 29.81 26.35
CA ASN A 382 7.36 28.56 26.64
C ASN A 382 7.77 27.42 25.69
N GLY A 383 8.39 27.76 24.53
CA GLY A 383 8.69 26.82 23.46
C GLY A 383 7.53 26.60 22.51
N ASP A 384 7.82 25.89 21.42
CA ASP A 384 6.94 25.75 20.27
C ASP A 384 6.22 24.39 20.21
N GLN A 385 6.16 23.66 21.33
CA GLN A 385 5.47 22.37 21.34
C GLN A 385 4.02 22.52 20.90
N ILE A 386 3.60 21.66 19.97
CA ILE A 386 2.23 21.59 19.46
C ILE A 386 1.57 20.30 19.89
N LYS A 387 0.23 20.37 20.00
CA LYS A 387 -0.66 19.24 20.12
C LYS A 387 -1.53 19.13 18.88
N GLN A 388 -1.62 17.93 18.33
CA GLN A 388 -2.50 17.59 17.22
C GLN A 388 -3.42 16.45 17.66
N LYS A 389 -4.74 16.62 17.45
CA LYS A 389 -5.73 15.64 17.91
C LYS A 389 -6.91 15.55 16.94
N GLU A 390 -7.47 14.34 16.82
CA GLU A 390 -8.77 14.12 16.19
C GLU A 390 -9.43 12.84 16.69
N ASP A 391 -10.77 12.82 16.60
CA ASP A 391 -11.61 11.63 16.70
C ASP A 391 -12.39 11.47 15.40
N ARG A 392 -12.26 10.31 14.72
CA ARG A 392 -12.80 10.10 13.37
C ARG A 392 -13.66 8.86 13.28
N GLN A 393 -14.75 8.96 12.54
CA GLN A 393 -15.56 7.86 12.07
C GLN A 393 -15.57 7.83 10.54
N ILE A 394 -15.33 6.66 9.96
CA ILE A 394 -15.31 6.45 8.50
C ILE A 394 -16.36 5.40 8.17
N PHE A 395 -17.28 5.74 7.27
CA PHE A 395 -18.26 4.83 6.69
C PHE A 395 -17.98 4.69 5.20
N GLY A 396 -18.06 3.49 4.69
CA GLY A 396 -17.95 3.32 3.25
C GLY A 396 -18.54 2.04 2.74
N ALA A 397 -18.77 2.04 1.43
CA ALA A 397 -19.23 0.87 0.69
C ALA A 397 -18.73 0.95 -0.75
N ASN A 398 -18.29 -0.19 -1.29
CA ASN A 398 -17.90 -0.32 -2.69
C ASN A 398 -18.62 -1.51 -3.30
N ALA A 399 -18.93 -1.43 -4.60
CA ALA A 399 -19.46 -2.53 -5.37
C ALA A 399 -18.87 -2.52 -6.77
N ALA A 400 -18.48 -3.69 -7.27
CA ALA A 400 -17.98 -3.86 -8.64
C ALA A 400 -18.72 -5.05 -9.30
N LEU A 401 -19.23 -4.82 -10.50
CA LEU A 401 -19.84 -5.83 -11.36
C LEU A 401 -18.87 -6.14 -12.50
N ASN A 402 -18.48 -7.40 -12.62
CA ASN A 402 -17.68 -7.88 -13.74
C ASN A 402 -18.57 -8.72 -14.67
N PHE A 403 -18.48 -8.47 -15.96
CA PHE A 403 -19.21 -9.18 -16.99
C PHE A 403 -18.26 -9.56 -18.13
N THR A 404 -18.13 -10.86 -18.40
CA THR A 404 -17.33 -11.41 -19.49
C THR A 404 -18.22 -11.84 -20.65
N THR A 405 -17.88 -11.46 -21.87
CA THR A 405 -18.58 -11.87 -23.10
C THR A 405 -17.62 -11.95 -24.26
N PHE A 406 -18.09 -12.48 -25.39
CA PHE A 406 -17.30 -12.61 -26.60
C PHE A 406 -17.98 -11.88 -27.77
N LEU A 407 -17.22 -11.10 -28.51
CA LEU A 407 -17.61 -10.49 -29.77
C LEU A 407 -16.83 -11.16 -30.91
N GLY A 408 -17.38 -12.27 -31.44
CA GLY A 408 -16.63 -13.17 -32.33
C GLY A 408 -15.47 -13.84 -31.57
N SER A 409 -14.23 -13.60 -32.02
CA SER A 409 -13.01 -14.09 -31.36
C SER A 409 -12.43 -13.12 -30.35
N ILE A 410 -13.07 -11.98 -30.10
CA ILE A 410 -12.60 -10.96 -29.17
C ILE A 410 -13.23 -11.24 -27.81
N GLU A 411 -12.42 -11.51 -26.80
CA GLU A 411 -12.87 -11.54 -25.43
C GLU A 411 -13.05 -10.11 -24.90
N LEU A 412 -14.16 -9.87 -24.23
CA LEU A 412 -14.55 -8.58 -23.71
C LEU A 412 -14.93 -8.73 -22.23
N ASN A 413 -14.11 -8.13 -21.36
CA ASN A 413 -14.35 -8.07 -19.93
C ASN A 413 -14.76 -6.64 -19.53
N LEU A 414 -16.02 -6.46 -19.13
CA LEU A 414 -16.57 -5.21 -18.64
C LEU A 414 -16.56 -5.21 -17.12
N THR A 415 -15.89 -4.24 -16.52
CA THR A 415 -15.98 -3.96 -15.08
C THR A 415 -16.65 -2.61 -14.88
N SER A 416 -17.67 -2.55 -14.06
CA SER A 416 -18.28 -1.29 -13.61
C SER A 416 -18.34 -1.27 -12.08
N GLY A 417 -17.95 -0.15 -11.49
CA GLY A 417 -17.90 -0.02 -10.04
C GLY A 417 -18.55 1.26 -9.55
N PHE A 418 -18.90 1.23 -8.28
CA PHE A 418 -19.44 2.34 -7.51
C PHE A 418 -18.82 2.33 -6.12
N GLY A 419 -18.48 3.51 -5.60
CA GLY A 419 -17.94 3.70 -4.26
C GLY A 419 -18.59 4.87 -3.52
N LEU A 420 -18.63 4.73 -2.20
CA LEU A 420 -19.03 5.77 -1.25
C LEU A 420 -18.07 5.72 -0.07
N ARG A 421 -17.55 6.88 0.31
CA ARG A 421 -16.84 7.11 1.57
C ARG A 421 -17.38 8.37 2.23
N HIS A 422 -17.58 8.30 3.53
CA HIS A 422 -17.99 9.44 4.36
C HIS A 422 -17.21 9.42 5.67
N ASP A 423 -16.47 10.52 5.92
CA ASP A 423 -15.69 10.72 7.13
C ASP A 423 -16.39 11.82 7.97
N ILE A 424 -16.56 11.55 9.24
CA ILE A 424 -16.98 12.48 10.29
C ILE A 424 -15.80 12.62 11.23
N ILE A 425 -15.30 13.83 11.40
CA ILE A 425 -14.11 14.12 12.19
C ILE A 425 -14.48 15.20 13.18
N ASP A 426 -14.45 14.84 14.44
CA ASP A 426 -14.80 15.73 15.54
C ASP A 426 -13.52 16.27 16.19
N ASP A 427 -13.57 17.50 16.69
CA ASP A 427 -12.52 18.15 17.46
C ASP A 427 -11.12 18.06 16.81
N VAL A 428 -11.01 18.36 15.49
CA VAL A 428 -9.71 18.48 14.84
C VAL A 428 -8.97 19.67 15.44
N GLU A 429 -7.93 19.36 16.22
CA GLU A 429 -7.21 20.33 17.05
C GLU A 429 -5.76 20.46 16.60
N LEU A 430 -5.28 21.70 16.47
CA LEU A 430 -3.89 22.09 16.51
C LEU A 430 -3.75 23.18 17.57
N SER A 431 -2.96 22.91 18.61
CA SER A 431 -2.79 23.83 19.74
C SER A 431 -1.33 23.95 20.14
N ARG A 432 -0.91 25.10 20.61
CA ARG A 432 0.37 25.26 21.33
C ARG A 432 0.23 24.73 22.75
N THR A 433 1.22 23.98 23.19
CA THR A 433 1.20 23.36 24.54
C THR A 433 2.53 23.51 25.26
N LEU A 434 2.48 23.36 26.57
CA LEU A 434 3.65 23.28 27.43
C LEU A 434 3.67 21.90 28.13
N ASN A 435 4.71 21.11 27.84
CA ASN A 435 4.97 19.79 28.47
C ASN A 435 3.75 18.87 28.44
N ARG A 436 3.02 18.81 27.31
CA ARG A 436 1.78 18.02 27.09
C ARG A 436 0.62 18.35 28.04
N THR A 437 0.77 19.25 29.00
CA THR A 437 -0.18 19.41 30.10
C THR A 437 -0.99 20.69 30.03
N THR A 438 -0.45 21.73 29.45
CA THR A 438 -1.08 23.07 29.43
C THR A 438 -1.26 23.53 28.00
N ILE A 439 -2.50 23.76 27.58
CA ILE A 439 -2.81 24.41 26.30
C ILE A 439 -2.56 25.90 26.48
N LEU A 440 -1.67 26.45 25.67
CA LEU A 440 -1.34 27.88 25.64
C LEU A 440 -2.25 28.64 24.68
N GLU A 441 -2.51 28.05 23.49
CA GLU A 441 -3.29 28.65 22.44
C GLU A 441 -3.89 27.56 21.53
N ASN A 442 -5.13 27.74 21.09
CA ASN A 442 -5.71 26.93 20.01
C ASN A 442 -5.45 27.64 18.68
N ILE A 443 -4.66 27.02 17.81
CA ILE A 443 -4.34 27.53 16.43
C ILE A 443 -5.44 27.14 15.47
N GLN A 444 -5.91 25.89 15.53
CA GLN A 444 -7.03 25.34 14.76
C GLN A 444 -7.88 24.48 15.69
N LEU A 445 -9.19 24.59 15.58
CA LEU A 445 -10.15 23.75 16.29
C LEU A 445 -11.45 23.72 15.49
N GLY A 446 -11.99 22.54 15.21
CA GLY A 446 -13.26 22.45 14.49
C GLY A 446 -13.60 21.04 14.06
N ASP A 447 -14.75 20.93 13.37
CA ASP A 447 -15.29 19.67 12.90
C ASP A 447 -15.24 19.62 11.38
N ILE A 448 -14.87 18.45 10.84
CA ILE A 448 -14.81 18.20 9.40
C ILE A 448 -15.78 17.07 9.04
N ASN A 449 -16.58 17.30 7.98
CA ASN A 449 -17.32 16.24 7.30
C ASN A 449 -16.89 16.22 5.84
N GLN A 450 -16.50 15.07 5.35
CA GLN A 450 -16.10 14.91 3.96
C GLN A 450 -16.73 13.66 3.34
N THR A 451 -17.15 13.79 2.08
CA THR A 451 -17.82 12.72 1.34
C THR A 451 -17.18 12.59 -0.03
N ASN A 452 -16.83 11.37 -0.42
CA ASN A 452 -16.50 11.00 -1.78
C ASN A 452 -17.52 9.98 -2.29
N ILE A 453 -18.04 10.22 -3.49
CA ILE A 453 -18.87 9.29 -4.24
C ILE A 453 -18.20 9.08 -5.59
N ASP A 454 -18.00 7.83 -5.98
CA ASP A 454 -17.36 7.52 -7.24
C ASP A 454 -18.10 6.47 -8.06
N ALA A 455 -17.84 6.49 -9.35
CA ALA A 455 -18.23 5.43 -10.26
C ALA A 455 -17.20 5.27 -11.36
N PHE A 456 -16.96 4.05 -11.79
CA PHE A 456 -16.06 3.79 -12.90
C PHE A 456 -16.57 2.72 -13.84
N VAL A 457 -16.05 2.75 -15.07
CA VAL A 457 -16.23 1.70 -16.07
C VAL A 457 -14.87 1.42 -16.72
N LYS A 458 -14.55 0.14 -16.83
CA LYS A 458 -13.35 -0.37 -17.52
C LYS A 458 -13.82 -1.44 -18.50
N VAL A 459 -13.34 -1.36 -19.73
CA VAL A 459 -13.58 -2.39 -20.76
C VAL A 459 -12.23 -2.95 -21.16
N ASP A 460 -12.10 -4.25 -21.11
CA ASP A 460 -10.89 -4.96 -21.48
C ASP A 460 -11.15 -5.75 -22.77
N PHE A 461 -10.46 -5.38 -23.84
CA PHE A 461 -10.56 -6.02 -25.14
C PHE A 461 -9.31 -6.84 -25.39
N GLU A 462 -9.45 -8.17 -25.42
CA GLU A 462 -8.34 -9.06 -25.78
C GLU A 462 -8.57 -9.67 -27.18
N PHE A 463 -7.62 -9.43 -28.10
CA PHE A 463 -7.67 -9.95 -29.45
C PHE A 463 -6.28 -10.32 -29.96
N GLY A 464 -6.03 -11.61 -30.08
CA GLY A 464 -4.75 -12.16 -30.50
C GLY A 464 -3.62 -11.74 -29.56
N LYS A 465 -2.65 -10.99 -30.07
CA LYS A 465 -1.50 -10.52 -29.27
C LYS A 465 -1.72 -9.16 -28.62
N PHE A 466 -2.87 -8.53 -28.85
CA PHE A 466 -3.16 -7.18 -28.36
C PHE A 466 -4.23 -7.23 -27.28
N ARG A 467 -4.06 -6.37 -26.29
CA ARG A 467 -5.05 -6.07 -25.27
C ARG A 467 -5.15 -4.55 -25.12
N ILE A 468 -6.36 -4.02 -25.14
CA ILE A 468 -6.64 -2.59 -25.00
C ILE A 468 -7.64 -2.40 -23.88
N VAL A 469 -7.31 -1.52 -22.92
CA VAL A 469 -8.13 -1.30 -21.72
C VAL A 469 -8.46 0.19 -21.58
N PRO A 470 -9.47 0.71 -22.28
CA PRO A 470 -10.05 2.01 -21.99
C PRO A 470 -10.84 1.98 -20.69
N ALA A 471 -10.74 3.05 -19.91
CA ALA A 471 -11.51 3.20 -18.70
C ALA A 471 -11.83 4.66 -18.39
N LEU A 472 -12.90 4.87 -17.64
CA LEU A 472 -13.34 6.18 -17.19
C LEU A 472 -13.79 6.09 -15.73
N ARG A 473 -13.34 7.04 -14.91
CA ARG A 473 -13.78 7.21 -13.53
C ARG A 473 -14.36 8.61 -13.32
N LEU A 474 -15.40 8.70 -12.52
CA LEU A 474 -16.03 9.92 -12.06
C LEU A 474 -15.98 9.93 -10.54
N ASP A 475 -15.47 11.01 -9.96
CA ASP A 475 -15.50 11.26 -8.52
C ASP A 475 -16.21 12.55 -8.22
N TYR A 476 -17.03 12.55 -7.17
CA TYR A 476 -17.69 13.72 -6.58
C TYR A 476 -17.24 13.84 -5.13
N PHE A 477 -16.72 15.00 -4.77
CA PHE A 477 -16.32 15.34 -3.40
C PHE A 477 -17.20 16.46 -2.84
N LYS A 478 -17.49 16.35 -1.54
CA LYS A 478 -18.05 17.42 -0.73
C LYS A 478 -17.22 17.52 0.55
N PHE A 479 -16.73 18.72 0.82
CA PHE A 479 -16.00 19.08 2.03
C PHE A 479 -16.83 20.07 2.84
N MET A 480 -16.87 19.87 4.15
CA MET A 480 -17.51 20.76 5.10
C MET A 480 -16.55 20.97 6.26
N TYR A 481 -16.38 22.20 6.66
CA TYR A 481 -15.58 22.58 7.82
C TYR A 481 -16.34 23.58 8.68
N ASN A 482 -16.27 23.34 9.97
CA ASN A 482 -16.93 24.11 11.01
C ASN A 482 -15.86 24.58 11.98
N ASP A 483 -15.36 25.79 11.78
CA ASP A 483 -14.28 26.39 12.56
C ASP A 483 -14.82 26.90 13.91
N ALA A 484 -14.47 26.22 15.00
CA ALA A 484 -14.91 26.54 16.36
C ALA A 484 -14.25 27.82 16.92
N LEU A 485 -13.17 28.32 16.30
CA LEU A 485 -12.50 29.57 16.72
C LEU A 485 -13.15 30.82 16.13
N GLN A 486 -14.04 30.66 15.13
CA GLN A 486 -14.75 31.79 14.53
C GLN A 486 -15.85 32.32 15.44
N THR A 487 -15.97 33.65 15.51
CA THR A 487 -17.01 34.31 16.30
C THR A 487 -18.42 33.96 15.81
N ASN A 488 -18.58 33.75 14.51
CA ASN A 488 -19.80 33.28 13.89
C ASN A 488 -19.60 31.84 13.50
N TYR A 489 -20.13 30.92 14.27
CA TYR A 489 -20.08 29.49 14.04
C TYR A 489 -20.97 29.14 12.83
N GLU A 490 -20.37 28.94 11.67
CA GLU A 490 -21.05 28.65 10.42
C GLU A 490 -20.35 27.49 9.70
N THR A 491 -21.11 26.45 9.36
CA THR A 491 -20.59 25.37 8.55
C THR A 491 -20.44 25.83 7.10
N LYS A 492 -19.19 25.96 6.65
CA LYS A 492 -18.86 26.22 5.25
C LYS A 492 -18.73 24.93 4.48
N SER A 493 -19.04 24.93 3.19
CA SER A 493 -18.95 23.74 2.36
C SER A 493 -18.54 24.04 0.93
N GLU A 494 -17.72 23.16 0.36
CA GLU A 494 -17.29 23.20 -1.04
C GLU A 494 -17.47 21.84 -1.71
N THR A 495 -17.69 21.84 -3.01
CA THR A 495 -17.89 20.61 -3.80
C THR A 495 -17.12 20.64 -5.11
N LYS A 496 -16.67 19.47 -5.56
CA LYS A 496 -15.99 19.30 -6.84
C LYS A 496 -16.30 17.96 -7.46
N THR A 497 -16.35 17.95 -8.79
CA THR A 497 -16.44 16.71 -9.58
C THR A 497 -15.24 16.64 -10.52
N ILE A 498 -14.65 15.46 -10.65
CA ILE A 498 -13.56 15.18 -11.58
C ILE A 498 -13.85 13.94 -12.41
N VAL A 499 -13.43 13.97 -13.68
CA VAL A 499 -13.48 12.84 -14.61
C VAL A 499 -12.05 12.45 -14.93
N SER A 500 -11.75 11.16 -14.74
CA SER A 500 -10.40 10.61 -14.87
C SER A 500 -10.36 9.51 -15.95
N PRO A 501 -10.08 9.86 -17.23
CA PRO A 501 -9.92 8.88 -18.30
C PRO A 501 -8.58 8.14 -18.17
N LYS A 502 -8.58 6.86 -18.57
CA LYS A 502 -7.41 5.99 -18.59
C LYS A 502 -7.41 5.14 -19.84
N LEU A 503 -6.22 4.85 -20.39
CA LEU A 503 -6.08 4.02 -21.57
C LEU A 503 -4.76 3.24 -21.51
N ASN A 504 -4.87 1.91 -21.48
CA ASN A 504 -3.73 1.02 -21.43
C ASN A 504 -3.71 0.11 -22.66
N PHE A 505 -2.51 -0.08 -23.21
CA PHE A 505 -2.24 -0.98 -24.33
C PHE A 505 -1.20 -2.02 -23.91
N TYR A 506 -1.44 -3.26 -24.29
CA TYR A 506 -0.51 -4.37 -24.08
C TYR A 506 -0.31 -5.11 -25.39
N TYR A 507 0.94 -5.52 -25.63
CA TYR A 507 1.33 -6.28 -26.78
C TYR A 507 2.18 -7.49 -26.37
N ASN A 508 1.62 -8.67 -26.48
CA ASN A 508 2.30 -9.94 -26.26
C ASN A 508 3.17 -10.26 -27.49
N ALA A 509 4.37 -9.65 -27.55
CA ALA A 509 5.29 -9.80 -28.68
C ALA A 509 5.72 -11.25 -28.86
N LYS A 510 5.95 -11.94 -27.74
CA LYS A 510 6.24 -13.38 -27.60
C LYS A 510 5.63 -13.88 -26.30
N ASP A 511 5.55 -15.20 -26.11
CA ASP A 511 5.05 -15.82 -24.86
C ASP A 511 5.88 -15.42 -23.63
N ASN A 512 7.12 -14.98 -23.85
CA ASN A 512 8.04 -14.55 -22.83
C ASN A 512 8.35 -13.04 -22.84
N LEU A 513 7.60 -12.24 -23.63
CA LEU A 513 7.81 -10.79 -23.74
C LEU A 513 6.49 -10.06 -23.96
N GLN A 514 6.07 -9.28 -22.99
CA GLN A 514 4.98 -8.34 -23.10
C GLN A 514 5.52 -6.90 -23.07
N LEU A 515 5.06 -6.08 -24.00
CA LEU A 515 5.27 -4.63 -24.00
C LEU A 515 3.98 -3.94 -23.60
N TYR A 516 4.06 -2.82 -22.91
CA TYR A 516 2.88 -2.04 -22.53
C TYR A 516 3.10 -0.54 -22.67
N LEU A 517 2.01 0.16 -22.94
CA LEU A 517 1.87 1.61 -22.82
C LEU A 517 0.65 1.90 -21.97
N LYS A 518 0.85 2.53 -20.82
CA LYS A 518 -0.22 2.95 -19.93
C LYS A 518 -0.30 4.46 -19.89
N SER A 519 -1.51 5.01 -19.81
CA SER A 519 -1.73 6.44 -19.71
C SER A 519 -3.00 6.72 -18.92
N GLY A 520 -2.96 7.74 -18.07
CA GLY A 520 -4.11 8.07 -17.24
C GLY A 520 -4.01 9.45 -16.60
N LEU A 521 -5.19 9.94 -16.20
CA LEU A 521 -5.37 11.09 -15.34
C LEU A 521 -5.61 10.59 -13.92
N GLY A 522 -4.80 11.08 -12.97
CA GLY A 522 -5.00 10.93 -11.53
C GLY A 522 -5.32 12.26 -10.89
N PHE A 523 -5.54 12.24 -9.60
CA PHE A 523 -5.73 13.43 -8.76
C PHE A 523 -5.48 13.06 -7.30
N HIS A 524 -5.26 14.09 -6.48
CA HIS A 524 -5.39 13.98 -5.04
C HIS A 524 -6.37 15.06 -4.53
N SER A 525 -7.09 14.78 -3.47
CA SER A 525 -7.93 15.77 -2.80
C SER A 525 -7.10 16.58 -1.82
N ASN A 526 -7.49 17.85 -1.59
CA ASN A 526 -6.85 18.70 -0.60
C ASN A 526 -7.59 18.62 0.74
N ASP A 527 -6.94 19.07 1.81
CA ASP A 527 -7.52 19.14 3.15
C ASP A 527 -8.77 20.05 3.19
N ALA A 528 -9.80 19.61 3.88
CA ALA A 528 -11.08 20.35 3.96
C ALA A 528 -10.92 21.78 4.51
N ARG A 529 -10.01 21.99 5.45
CA ARG A 529 -9.71 23.31 6.03
C ARG A 529 -9.16 24.26 4.97
N VAL A 530 -8.22 23.78 4.15
CA VAL A 530 -7.63 24.52 3.03
C VAL A 530 -8.65 24.77 1.91
N VAL A 531 -9.40 23.74 1.54
CA VAL A 531 -10.44 23.83 0.50
C VAL A 531 -11.48 24.88 0.82
N VAL A 532 -11.99 24.88 2.04
CA VAL A 532 -13.04 25.81 2.48
C VAL A 532 -12.49 27.23 2.64
N ALA A 533 -11.27 27.40 3.17
CA ALA A 533 -10.62 28.71 3.28
C ALA A 533 -10.38 29.36 1.92
N ASN A 534 -10.09 28.59 0.88
CA ASN A 534 -9.82 29.04 -0.48
C ASN A 534 -11.08 29.07 -1.38
N ASN A 535 -12.29 28.96 -0.82
CA ASN A 535 -13.57 28.93 -1.55
C ASN A 535 -13.59 27.91 -2.70
N GLY A 536 -13.07 26.71 -2.43
CA GLY A 536 -13.06 25.61 -3.39
C GLY A 536 -12.05 25.73 -4.52
N LYS A 537 -11.07 26.62 -4.41
CA LYS A 537 -9.94 26.64 -5.34
C LYS A 537 -9.02 25.46 -5.07
N ASP A 538 -8.55 24.80 -6.12
CA ASP A 538 -7.58 23.72 -6.07
C ASP A 538 -7.98 22.50 -5.18
N ILE A 539 -9.29 22.18 -5.18
CA ILE A 539 -9.83 21.04 -4.41
C ILE A 539 -9.25 19.70 -4.86
N LEU A 540 -9.18 19.48 -6.18
CA LEU A 540 -8.76 18.26 -6.83
C LEU A 540 -7.74 18.56 -7.94
N PRO A 541 -6.49 18.90 -7.62
CA PRO A 541 -5.46 19.09 -8.63
C PRO A 541 -5.19 17.78 -9.38
N ARG A 542 -4.94 17.90 -10.69
CA ARG A 542 -4.82 16.76 -11.59
C ARG A 542 -3.37 16.34 -11.76
N SER A 543 -3.20 15.05 -11.97
CA SER A 543 -1.94 14.47 -12.45
C SER A 543 -2.15 13.77 -13.78
N TYR A 544 -1.15 13.81 -14.65
CA TYR A 544 -1.15 13.16 -15.96
C TYR A 544 0.07 12.26 -16.05
N GLY A 545 -0.16 10.96 -16.20
CA GLY A 545 0.89 9.97 -16.22
C GLY A 545 0.92 9.15 -17.51
N THR A 546 2.12 8.69 -17.87
CA THR A 546 2.31 7.68 -18.92
C THR A 546 3.52 6.82 -18.61
N ASP A 547 3.38 5.49 -18.83
CA ASP A 547 4.43 4.49 -18.71
C ASP A 547 4.58 3.74 -20.02
N LEU A 548 5.81 3.61 -20.52
CA LEU A 548 6.19 2.69 -21.59
C LEU A 548 7.10 1.63 -21.00
N GLY A 549 6.65 0.38 -20.98
CA GLY A 549 7.40 -0.66 -20.28
C GLY A 549 7.36 -2.02 -20.94
N ALA A 550 8.09 -2.94 -20.33
CA ALA A 550 8.22 -4.32 -20.75
C ALA A 550 8.29 -5.25 -19.54
N ILE A 551 7.63 -6.40 -19.66
CA ILE A 551 7.85 -7.56 -18.80
C ILE A 551 8.47 -8.63 -19.68
N TRP A 552 9.67 -9.06 -19.32
CA TRP A 552 10.47 -9.99 -20.13
C TRP A 552 11.00 -11.15 -19.30
N LYS A 553 10.84 -12.35 -19.81
CA LYS A 553 11.36 -13.59 -19.24
C LYS A 553 12.41 -14.19 -20.19
N PRO A 554 13.65 -13.64 -20.20
CA PRO A 554 14.69 -14.08 -21.14
C PRO A 554 15.05 -15.56 -20.98
N PHE A 555 14.99 -16.05 -19.74
CA PHE A 555 15.20 -17.44 -19.36
C PHE A 555 14.05 -17.91 -18.46
N PRO A 556 13.79 -19.22 -18.35
CA PRO A 556 12.70 -19.74 -17.53
C PRO A 556 12.72 -19.23 -16.06
N LYS A 557 13.89 -19.05 -15.49
CA LYS A 557 14.09 -18.65 -14.09
C LYS A 557 14.41 -17.16 -13.88
N LEU A 558 14.28 -16.31 -14.90
CA LEU A 558 14.57 -14.86 -14.82
C LEU A 558 13.42 -14.04 -15.34
N VAL A 559 12.94 -13.11 -14.53
CA VAL A 559 11.96 -12.08 -14.91
C VAL A 559 12.59 -10.72 -14.77
N VAL A 560 12.47 -9.92 -15.81
CA VAL A 560 12.89 -8.51 -15.87
C VAL A 560 11.65 -7.67 -16.11
N ASN A 561 11.45 -6.66 -15.30
CA ASN A 561 10.42 -5.64 -15.47
C ASN A 561 11.09 -4.28 -15.65
N SER A 562 10.69 -3.51 -16.65
CA SER A 562 11.22 -2.18 -16.88
C SER A 562 10.14 -1.22 -17.34
N ALA A 563 10.23 0.05 -16.93
CA ALA A 563 9.34 1.11 -17.36
C ALA A 563 10.07 2.44 -17.48
N LEU A 564 9.95 3.10 -18.63
CA LEU A 564 10.18 4.53 -18.75
C LEU A 564 8.86 5.23 -18.46
N TRP A 565 8.88 6.21 -17.57
CA TRP A 565 7.67 6.86 -17.12
C TRP A 565 7.80 8.38 -17.08
N TYR A 566 6.67 9.06 -17.22
CA TYR A 566 6.51 10.50 -17.13
C TYR A 566 5.28 10.83 -16.33
N LEU A 567 5.37 11.83 -15.44
CA LEU A 567 4.29 12.32 -14.61
C LEU A 567 4.35 13.85 -14.54
N PHE A 568 3.19 14.49 -14.72
CA PHE A 568 2.97 15.92 -14.56
C PHE A 568 1.86 16.14 -13.53
N LEU A 569 2.09 17.06 -12.57
CA LEU A 569 1.11 17.48 -11.57
C LEU A 569 0.75 18.94 -11.80
N GLU A 570 -0.55 19.25 -11.73
CA GLU A 570 -1.03 20.64 -11.75
C GLU A 570 -0.68 21.37 -10.45
N GLN A 571 -0.50 20.64 -9.36
CA GLN A 571 -0.10 21.14 -8.06
C GLN A 571 0.53 20.01 -7.25
N GLU A 572 1.60 20.31 -6.57
CA GLU A 572 2.18 19.43 -5.56
C GLU A 572 1.88 19.98 -4.16
N PHE A 573 1.81 19.09 -3.19
CA PHE A 573 1.70 19.47 -1.79
C PHE A 573 3.05 19.23 -1.11
N VAL A 574 3.59 20.28 -0.53
CA VAL A 574 4.77 20.19 0.35
C VAL A 574 4.29 20.35 1.78
N TYR A 575 4.63 19.41 2.61
CA TYR A 575 4.33 19.48 4.03
C TYR A 575 5.25 20.50 4.70
N VAL A 576 4.65 21.45 5.40
CA VAL A 576 5.37 22.40 6.25
C VAL A 576 5.18 21.96 7.69
N GLY A 577 6.19 21.27 8.23
CA GLY A 577 6.13 20.54 9.50
C GLY A 577 5.62 21.36 10.69
N ASP A 578 6.02 22.62 10.77
CA ASP A 578 5.78 23.48 11.92
C ASP A 578 4.36 24.05 11.99
N ALA A 579 3.72 24.18 10.85
CA ALA A 579 2.39 24.76 10.77
C ALA A 579 1.27 23.69 10.80
N GLY A 580 1.62 22.40 10.69
CA GLY A 580 0.62 21.35 10.48
C GLY A 580 -0.22 21.58 9.21
N ILE A 581 0.35 22.29 8.22
CA ILE A 581 -0.32 22.70 6.99
C ILE A 581 0.44 22.08 5.82
N VAL A 582 -0.30 21.69 4.80
CA VAL A 582 0.25 21.34 3.49
C VAL A 582 0.12 22.57 2.59
N GLU A 583 1.26 23.10 2.14
CA GLU A 583 1.26 24.22 1.22
C GLU A 583 1.29 23.74 -0.24
N PRO A 584 0.45 24.34 -1.11
CA PRO A 584 0.51 24.06 -2.54
C PRO A 584 1.75 24.70 -3.17
N SER A 585 2.68 23.88 -3.67
CA SER A 585 3.97 24.35 -4.22
C SER A 585 4.01 24.57 -5.73
N GLY A 586 2.85 24.59 -6.42
CA GLY A 586 2.81 24.82 -7.86
C GLY A 586 2.92 23.55 -8.71
N LYS A 587 3.21 23.72 -10.02
CA LYS A 587 3.25 22.60 -10.98
C LYS A 587 4.58 21.91 -10.95
N THR A 588 4.54 20.58 -11.02
CA THR A 588 5.73 19.77 -11.05
C THR A 588 5.72 18.77 -12.20
N ARG A 589 6.90 18.30 -12.58
CA ARG A 589 7.07 17.18 -13.51
C ARG A 589 8.13 16.22 -13.01
N ARG A 590 7.87 14.95 -13.28
CA ARG A 590 8.80 13.85 -13.00
C ARG A 590 8.92 12.95 -14.21
N TYR A 591 10.10 12.42 -14.47
CA TYR A 591 10.29 11.33 -15.40
C TYR A 591 11.43 10.44 -14.93
N GLY A 592 11.39 9.19 -15.33
CA GLY A 592 12.38 8.25 -14.82
C GLY A 592 12.33 6.89 -15.46
N LEU A 593 13.13 6.00 -14.87
CA LEU A 593 13.27 4.61 -15.25
C LEU A 593 13.14 3.72 -14.02
N ASP A 594 12.20 2.78 -14.09
CA ASP A 594 12.14 1.65 -13.15
C ASP A 594 12.77 0.41 -13.80
N LEU A 595 13.55 -0.33 -13.06
CA LEU A 595 14.12 -1.61 -13.44
C LEU A 595 13.98 -2.59 -12.28
N GLY A 596 13.28 -3.71 -12.49
CA GLY A 596 13.13 -4.79 -11.53
C GLY A 596 13.65 -6.10 -12.10
N LEU A 597 14.31 -6.90 -11.27
CA LEU A 597 14.86 -8.19 -11.63
C LEU A 597 14.47 -9.22 -10.57
N ARG A 598 14.00 -10.40 -11.01
CA ARG A 598 13.73 -11.56 -10.16
C ARG A 598 14.37 -12.78 -10.79
N TYR A 599 15.30 -13.40 -10.08
CA TYR A 599 16.07 -14.53 -10.58
C TYR A 599 16.10 -15.69 -9.58
N GLN A 600 15.54 -16.80 -9.98
CA GLN A 600 15.66 -18.07 -9.27
C GLN A 600 16.96 -18.77 -9.69
N ILE A 601 18.01 -18.63 -8.90
CA ILE A 601 19.34 -19.20 -9.19
C ILE A 601 19.25 -20.72 -9.21
N ASN A 602 18.60 -21.28 -8.19
CA ASN A 602 18.27 -22.71 -8.10
C ASN A 602 16.94 -22.86 -7.30
N ASP A 603 16.57 -24.08 -6.91
CA ASP A 603 15.27 -24.36 -6.32
C ASP A 603 15.07 -23.75 -4.92
N TRP A 604 16.13 -23.32 -4.25
CA TRP A 604 16.12 -22.75 -2.90
C TRP A 604 16.78 -21.36 -2.79
N LEU A 605 17.42 -20.84 -3.84
CA LEU A 605 18.14 -19.56 -3.81
C LEU A 605 17.57 -18.59 -4.83
N PHE A 606 17.16 -17.44 -4.35
CA PHE A 606 16.55 -16.38 -5.15
C PHE A 606 17.34 -15.07 -5.02
N LEU A 607 17.41 -14.33 -6.11
CA LEU A 607 17.94 -12.96 -6.18
C LEU A 607 16.84 -12.04 -6.66
N ASP A 608 16.62 -10.96 -5.95
CA ASP A 608 15.77 -9.85 -6.39
C ASP A 608 16.54 -8.52 -6.38
N SER A 609 16.13 -7.61 -7.24
CA SER A 609 16.73 -6.28 -7.31
C SER A 609 15.76 -5.30 -7.96
N ASP A 610 15.63 -4.10 -7.40
CA ASP A 610 14.81 -3.01 -7.91
C ASP A 610 15.59 -1.71 -7.89
N ALA A 611 15.67 -1.03 -9.03
CA ALA A 611 16.29 0.28 -9.18
C ALA A 611 15.29 1.27 -9.76
N THR A 612 15.23 2.46 -9.19
CA THR A 612 14.43 3.57 -9.73
C THR A 612 15.31 4.80 -9.87
N TYR A 613 15.37 5.34 -11.08
CA TYR A 613 15.97 6.66 -11.35
C TYR A 613 14.85 7.65 -11.64
N THR A 614 14.94 8.84 -11.04
CA THR A 614 13.92 9.89 -11.15
C THR A 614 14.58 11.24 -11.37
N HIS A 615 13.99 12.04 -12.26
CA HIS A 615 14.26 13.46 -12.36
C HIS A 615 12.98 14.24 -12.05
N ALA A 616 12.92 14.86 -10.87
CA ALA A 616 11.77 15.59 -10.34
C ALA A 616 12.11 17.09 -10.27
N ARG A 617 11.25 17.97 -10.82
CA ARG A 617 11.44 19.42 -10.79
C ARG A 617 10.12 20.18 -10.71
N SER A 618 10.13 21.30 -9.99
CA SER A 618 9.13 22.36 -10.16
C SER A 618 9.23 22.95 -11.57
N ILE A 619 8.09 23.41 -12.11
CA ILE A 619 8.04 24.00 -13.45
C ILE A 619 7.93 25.52 -13.38
N ASP A 620 7.34 26.00 -12.31
CA ASP A 620 7.01 27.42 -12.13
C ASP A 620 8.19 28.20 -11.50
N GLU A 621 9.21 27.49 -10.97
CA GLU A 621 10.41 28.07 -10.34
C GLU A 621 11.59 28.22 -11.30
N PRO A 622 12.52 29.17 -11.06
CA PRO A 622 13.74 29.35 -11.84
C PRO A 622 14.65 28.12 -11.77
N ASN A 623 15.42 27.90 -12.84
CA ASN A 623 16.40 26.81 -12.85
C ASN A 623 17.48 27.00 -11.76
N GLY A 624 17.63 26.01 -10.91
CA GLY A 624 18.52 26.02 -9.74
C GLY A 624 17.79 26.32 -8.42
N GLU A 625 16.55 26.74 -8.48
CA GLU A 625 15.59 26.90 -7.36
C GLU A 625 14.36 26.00 -7.60
N ASP A 626 14.48 25.01 -8.48
CA ASP A 626 13.41 24.15 -8.99
C ASP A 626 13.45 22.72 -8.44
N TYR A 627 14.28 22.47 -7.45
CA TYR A 627 14.31 21.17 -6.80
C TYR A 627 13.06 20.93 -5.97
N ILE A 628 12.63 19.67 -5.92
CA ILE A 628 11.55 19.25 -5.04
C ILE A 628 12.20 18.70 -3.76
N PRO A 629 11.94 19.32 -2.59
CA PRO A 629 12.55 18.89 -1.34
C PRO A 629 12.34 17.39 -1.10
N LEU A 630 13.39 16.74 -0.63
CA LEU A 630 13.49 15.32 -0.25
C LEU A 630 13.16 14.30 -1.35
N ALA A 631 12.82 14.72 -2.57
CA ALA A 631 12.53 13.83 -3.68
C ALA A 631 13.77 13.02 -4.09
N PRO A 632 13.77 11.67 -3.91
CA PRO A 632 14.94 10.87 -4.27
C PRO A 632 15.13 10.82 -5.80
N ASP A 633 16.35 11.04 -6.26
CA ASP A 633 16.71 10.89 -7.67
C ASP A 633 17.14 9.47 -8.03
N PHE A 634 17.66 8.70 -7.06
CA PHE A 634 18.00 7.30 -7.27
C PHE A 634 17.79 6.44 -6.00
N THR A 635 17.10 5.32 -6.19
CA THR A 635 16.90 4.31 -5.16
C THR A 635 17.25 2.93 -5.69
N PHE A 636 17.83 2.08 -4.83
CA PHE A 636 18.22 0.73 -5.21
C PHE A 636 18.04 -0.23 -4.04
N THR A 637 17.24 -1.27 -4.24
CA THR A 637 17.03 -2.35 -3.26
C THR A 637 17.31 -3.69 -3.89
N GLY A 638 17.63 -4.67 -3.06
CA GLY A 638 17.78 -6.04 -3.53
C GLY A 638 18.27 -6.97 -2.44
N GLY A 639 18.40 -8.23 -2.79
CA GLY A 639 18.91 -9.21 -1.85
C GLY A 639 18.95 -10.62 -2.39
N LEU A 640 19.49 -11.48 -1.56
CA LEU A 640 19.50 -12.94 -1.71
C LEU A 640 18.56 -13.53 -0.68
N SER A 641 17.68 -14.43 -1.09
CA SER A 641 16.74 -15.13 -0.22
C SER A 641 16.90 -16.65 -0.38
N ILE A 642 16.86 -17.35 0.74
CA ILE A 642 16.86 -18.81 0.83
C ILE A 642 15.48 -19.26 1.25
N ASP A 643 14.88 -20.18 0.49
CA ASP A 643 13.61 -20.81 0.78
C ASP A 643 13.78 -22.31 0.91
N ASP A 644 13.50 -22.84 2.10
CA ASP A 644 13.53 -24.27 2.49
C ASP A 644 14.78 -25.06 2.08
N LEU A 645 15.96 -24.55 2.41
CA LEU A 645 17.19 -25.34 2.32
C LEU A 645 17.33 -26.28 3.54
N ASN A 646 16.75 -27.47 3.49
CA ASN A 646 16.74 -28.42 4.60
C ASN A 646 16.19 -27.84 5.91
N GLY A 647 15.12 -27.07 5.82
CA GLY A 647 14.48 -26.36 6.94
C GLY A 647 15.05 -24.99 7.23
N PHE A 648 16.10 -24.54 6.54
CA PHE A 648 16.60 -23.16 6.62
C PHE A 648 15.87 -22.26 5.62
N SER A 649 15.44 -21.11 6.07
CA SER A 649 14.92 -20.00 5.27
C SER A 649 15.45 -18.67 5.79
N GLY A 650 15.55 -17.66 4.94
CA GLY A 650 16.05 -16.36 5.34
C GLY A 650 16.59 -15.53 4.19
N GLY A 651 17.25 -14.42 4.48
CA GLY A 651 17.75 -13.53 3.46
C GLY A 651 18.79 -12.52 3.95
N LEU A 652 19.56 -12.03 3.00
CA LEU A 652 20.43 -10.87 3.14
C LEU A 652 19.90 -9.80 2.17
N ARG A 653 19.47 -8.68 2.70
CA ARG A 653 18.83 -7.62 1.91
C ARG A 653 19.52 -6.28 2.15
N PHE A 654 19.65 -5.48 1.10
CA PHE A 654 20.15 -4.12 1.21
C PHE A 654 19.16 -3.12 0.63
N ARG A 655 19.25 -1.88 1.12
CA ARG A 655 18.56 -0.72 0.59
C ARG A 655 19.53 0.46 0.50
N TYR A 656 19.53 1.10 -0.65
CA TYR A 656 20.32 2.27 -0.97
C TYR A 656 19.40 3.42 -1.36
N LEU A 657 19.58 4.56 -0.73
CA LEU A 657 18.94 5.82 -1.05
C LEU A 657 20.06 6.83 -1.30
N ASN A 658 19.99 7.57 -2.43
CA ASN A 658 21.00 8.57 -2.77
C ASN A 658 20.82 9.85 -1.94
N ASP A 659 21.87 10.68 -1.87
CA ASP A 659 21.75 12.05 -1.39
C ASP A 659 20.67 12.78 -2.18
N ARG A 660 19.93 13.68 -1.53
CA ARG A 660 18.81 14.38 -2.13
C ARG A 660 18.69 15.81 -1.61
N PRO A 661 18.18 16.76 -2.43
CA PRO A 661 17.92 18.12 -1.98
C PRO A 661 16.97 18.13 -0.78
N ALA A 662 17.28 18.87 0.26
CA ALA A 662 16.37 19.08 1.38
C ALA A 662 15.58 20.39 1.26
N ASN A 663 15.99 21.29 0.35
CA ASN A 663 15.30 22.54 0.02
C ASN A 663 15.32 22.79 -1.51
N GLU A 664 14.62 23.83 -1.95
CA GLU A 664 14.36 24.12 -3.36
C GLU A 664 15.60 24.55 -4.16
N ASP A 665 16.61 25.12 -3.51
CA ASP A 665 17.86 25.56 -4.14
C ASP A 665 19.01 24.54 -3.99
N ASN A 666 18.75 23.40 -3.31
CA ASN A 666 19.73 22.36 -3.02
C ASN A 666 20.96 22.86 -2.23
N SER A 667 20.80 23.91 -1.45
CA SER A 667 21.85 24.39 -0.54
C SER A 667 21.98 23.52 0.71
N ILE A 668 20.90 22.85 1.09
CA ILE A 668 20.85 21.85 2.17
C ILE A 668 20.57 20.48 1.55
N VAL A 669 21.38 19.49 1.95
CA VAL A 669 21.34 18.15 1.38
C VAL A 669 21.01 17.14 2.46
N ALA A 670 19.99 16.34 2.24
CA ALA A 670 19.68 15.16 3.04
C ALA A 670 20.59 14.00 2.59
N GLU A 671 21.38 13.49 3.51
CA GLU A 671 22.35 12.43 3.23
C GLU A 671 21.67 11.11 2.88
N GLY A 672 22.21 10.43 1.87
CA GLY A 672 21.82 9.08 1.48
C GLY A 672 22.43 8.01 2.40
N TYR A 673 22.03 6.76 2.17
CA TYR A 673 22.53 5.64 2.96
C TYR A 673 22.55 4.32 2.20
N THR A 674 23.33 3.38 2.72
CA THR A 674 23.24 1.95 2.37
C THR A 674 23.12 1.13 3.64
N VAL A 675 21.97 0.50 3.85
CA VAL A 675 21.71 -0.35 5.02
C VAL A 675 21.47 -1.78 4.56
N THR A 676 22.05 -2.73 5.30
CA THR A 676 21.94 -4.16 5.00
C THR A 676 21.35 -4.89 6.21
N ASP A 677 20.31 -5.68 5.96
CA ASP A 677 19.62 -6.47 6.96
C ASP A 677 19.81 -7.97 6.68
N PHE A 678 19.81 -8.77 7.73
CA PHE A 678 19.96 -10.23 7.65
C PHE A 678 18.90 -10.92 8.50
N ASN A 679 18.32 -11.99 7.97
CA ASN A 679 17.47 -12.87 8.75
C ASN A 679 17.75 -14.34 8.42
N LEU A 680 17.61 -15.22 9.41
CA LEU A 680 17.75 -16.66 9.27
C LEU A 680 16.77 -17.37 10.19
N ASN A 681 16.02 -18.31 9.63
CA ASN A 681 15.09 -19.16 10.35
C ASN A 681 15.45 -20.62 10.12
N TYR A 682 15.23 -21.45 11.14
CA TYR A 682 15.39 -22.90 11.05
C TYR A 682 14.14 -23.59 11.60
N ARG A 683 13.44 -24.32 10.74
CA ARG A 683 12.22 -25.08 11.10
C ARG A 683 12.56 -26.51 11.50
N MET A 684 12.16 -26.87 12.72
CA MET A 684 12.25 -28.22 13.28
C MET A 684 10.85 -28.71 13.63
N LYS A 685 10.21 -29.50 12.76
CA LYS A 685 8.82 -29.94 12.98
C LYS A 685 7.91 -28.75 13.30
N ASN A 686 7.41 -28.68 14.53
CA ASN A 686 6.48 -27.67 15.02
C ASN A 686 7.17 -26.41 15.58
N ILE A 687 8.50 -26.39 15.66
CA ILE A 687 9.25 -25.26 16.22
C ILE A 687 10.06 -24.59 15.10
N THR A 688 10.00 -23.28 15.02
CA THR A 688 10.91 -22.47 14.22
C THR A 688 11.73 -21.59 15.13
N LEU A 689 13.04 -21.65 14.99
CA LEU A 689 13.99 -20.73 15.62
C LEU A 689 14.43 -19.72 14.57
N GLY A 690 14.37 -18.45 14.91
CA GLY A 690 14.72 -17.34 14.02
C GLY A 690 15.70 -16.37 14.67
N MET A 691 16.50 -15.73 13.83
CA MET A 691 17.34 -14.59 14.17
C MET A 691 17.16 -13.53 13.10
N MET A 692 17.07 -12.29 13.52
CA MET A 692 17.00 -11.13 12.63
C MET A 692 18.00 -10.09 13.09
N VAL A 693 18.73 -9.53 12.15
CA VAL A 693 19.69 -8.45 12.35
C VAL A 693 19.32 -7.32 11.40
N GLU A 694 19.08 -6.14 11.93
CA GLU A 694 18.93 -4.90 11.17
C GLU A 694 20.26 -4.14 11.23
N ASN A 695 20.56 -3.42 10.14
CA ASN A 695 21.81 -2.68 10.00
C ASN A 695 23.04 -3.55 10.38
N LEU A 696 23.23 -4.64 9.64
CA LEU A 696 24.25 -5.65 9.90
C LEU A 696 25.68 -5.07 10.03
N PHE A 697 25.96 -3.96 9.35
CA PHE A 697 27.29 -3.33 9.32
C PHE A 697 27.43 -2.13 10.25
N ASP A 698 26.39 -1.85 11.07
CA ASP A 698 26.34 -0.76 12.04
C ASP A 698 26.68 0.61 11.40
N VAL A 699 26.04 0.87 10.27
CA VAL A 699 26.21 2.12 9.52
C VAL A 699 25.43 3.23 10.22
N ASP A 700 26.04 4.41 10.40
CA ASP A 700 25.32 5.62 10.78
C ASP A 700 24.47 6.09 9.60
N TRP A 701 23.18 6.26 9.80
CA TRP A 701 22.22 6.69 8.79
C TRP A 701 21.01 7.36 9.41
N ASN A 702 20.25 8.10 8.62
CA ASN A 702 19.06 8.81 9.06
C ASN A 702 17.81 8.21 8.40
N GLU A 703 16.78 7.96 9.23
CA GLU A 703 15.45 7.53 8.76
C GLU A 703 14.76 8.68 8.04
N THR A 704 14.58 9.82 8.72
CA THR A 704 14.02 11.04 8.16
C THR A 704 14.96 12.20 8.30
N GLN A 705 14.90 13.16 7.39
CA GLN A 705 15.74 14.37 7.36
C GLN A 705 14.91 15.48 6.74
N PHE A 706 14.90 16.68 7.35
CA PHE A 706 14.18 17.85 6.86
C PHE A 706 15.06 19.08 6.98
N ALA A 707 15.00 19.99 6.01
CA ALA A 707 15.52 21.35 6.19
C ALA A 707 14.54 22.12 7.06
N THR A 708 14.94 22.45 8.28
CA THR A 708 14.06 23.10 9.25
C THR A 708 14.78 24.30 9.86
N GLU A 709 14.11 25.46 9.86
CA GLU A 709 14.55 26.62 10.61
C GLU A 709 14.14 26.44 12.08
N SER A 710 15.09 26.54 12.98
CA SER A 710 14.86 26.38 14.42
C SER A 710 15.73 27.30 15.24
N ARG A 711 15.30 27.55 16.48
CA ARG A 711 16.08 28.28 17.46
C ARG A 711 15.98 27.61 18.82
N LEU A 712 17.12 27.32 19.43
CA LEU A 712 17.15 26.81 20.80
C LEU A 712 17.01 27.93 21.84
N GLN A 713 16.66 27.57 23.07
CA GLN A 713 16.38 28.54 24.15
C GLN A 713 17.50 29.54 24.39
N ASN A 714 18.77 29.13 24.24
CA ASN A 714 19.95 29.95 24.51
C ASN A 714 20.53 30.58 23.24
N GLU A 715 19.95 30.41 22.07
CA GLU A 715 20.38 30.98 20.81
C GLU A 715 19.78 32.38 20.59
N VAL A 716 20.53 33.25 19.95
CA VAL A 716 20.08 34.61 19.60
C VAL A 716 19.35 34.62 18.26
N ASP A 717 19.92 33.92 17.28
CA ASP A 717 19.43 33.86 15.91
C ASP A 717 18.93 32.45 15.61
N SER A 718 17.98 32.34 14.67
CA SER A 718 17.53 31.07 14.10
C SER A 718 18.57 30.47 13.16
N VAL A 719 18.53 29.16 12.99
CA VAL A 719 19.39 28.41 12.06
C VAL A 719 18.53 27.47 11.24
N GLU A 720 18.65 27.55 9.91
CA GLU A 720 18.08 26.58 8.98
C GLU A 720 19.11 25.52 8.63
N GLU A 721 18.82 24.26 8.95
CA GLU A 721 19.73 23.13 8.73
C GLU A 721 18.95 21.80 8.68
N ILE A 722 19.65 20.68 8.52
CA ILE A 722 19.05 19.36 8.67
C ILE A 722 18.65 19.09 10.12
N HIS A 723 17.37 18.80 10.30
CA HIS A 723 16.83 18.10 11.46
C HIS A 723 16.57 16.66 11.06
N PHE A 724 16.97 15.70 11.88
CA PHE A 724 16.89 14.29 11.51
C PHE A 724 16.40 13.39 12.64
N THR A 725 15.84 12.25 12.24
CA THR A 725 15.66 11.08 13.09
C THR A 725 16.76 10.07 12.77
N PRO A 726 17.60 9.67 13.73
CA PRO A 726 18.65 8.67 13.48
C PRO A 726 18.03 7.32 13.13
N GLY A 727 18.62 6.64 12.18
CA GLY A 727 18.27 5.28 11.81
C GLY A 727 18.69 4.26 12.87
N THR A 728 18.00 3.13 12.89
CA THR A 728 18.32 2.02 13.80
C THR A 728 19.79 1.62 13.66
N PRO A 729 20.61 1.62 14.76
CA PRO A 729 21.97 1.09 14.75
C PRO A 729 21.94 -0.42 14.57
N PHE A 730 23.07 -1.10 14.70
CA PHE A 730 23.05 -2.57 14.75
C PHE A 730 22.03 -3.07 15.77
N PHE A 731 21.04 -3.81 15.27
CA PHE A 731 19.98 -4.36 16.11
C PHE A 731 19.81 -5.86 15.85
N ILE A 732 19.75 -6.65 16.91
CA ILE A 732 19.54 -8.10 16.82
C ILE A 732 18.37 -8.53 17.68
N LYS A 733 17.55 -9.45 17.15
CA LYS A 733 16.51 -10.15 17.91
C LYS A 733 16.48 -11.64 17.59
N GLY A 734 16.17 -12.44 18.60
CA GLY A 734 15.90 -13.86 18.50
C GLY A 734 14.40 -14.14 18.48
N ILE A 735 13.96 -15.11 17.72
CA ILE A 735 12.55 -15.47 17.52
C ILE A 735 12.37 -16.95 17.78
N ILE A 736 11.34 -17.31 18.51
CA ILE A 736 10.85 -18.69 18.63
C ILE A 736 9.38 -18.73 18.24
N ARG A 737 8.99 -19.63 17.35
CA ARG A 737 7.60 -19.90 16.97
C ARG A 737 7.27 -21.36 17.20
N TYR A 738 6.10 -21.63 17.75
CA TYR A 738 5.53 -22.96 17.93
C TYR A 738 4.22 -23.05 17.15
N ASN A 739 4.12 -24.07 16.26
CA ASN A 739 2.93 -24.38 15.47
C ASN A 739 2.23 -25.60 16.08
N PHE A 740 0.88 -25.61 16.09
CA PHE A 740 0.08 -26.70 16.70
C PHE A 740 -1.30 -26.84 16.07
#